data_9e7abe02064a4099fb27976619dcc1ff
#
_entry.id   9e7abe02064a4099fb27976619dcc1ff
#
_cell.length_a   1.000
_cell.length_b   1.000
_cell.length_c   1.000
_cell.angle_alpha   90.00
_cell.angle_beta   90.00
_cell.angle_gamma   90.00
#
_symmetry.space_group_name_H-M   'P 1'
#
loop_
_entity.id
_entity.type
_entity.pdbx_description
1 polymer ?
#
loop_
_entity_poly.entity_id
_entity_poly.type
_entity_poly.pdbx_seq_one_letter_code
_entity_poly.pdbx_strand_id
1 'polypeptide(L)'
;MLPIRQSRAALIALPFAPLVYAQQVPPPAEETAPEQVIVTAQKRASLLQDVPFSVAAPSEEQIRNSGADSIVDLARNVAGLTIADLGPGQSQIAIRGISSGQVIRDQPGVKEQVGVYLDESPISVALFTPDLVLYDLARFEVLRGPQGTLFGAGSESGTLRYITNAPKLGVREANFQVTGDVAVGGDSGGAADAMVNVPLASKVALRVVGYYDRNPGFIDAVQPGGNIQENVNAETRVGGRFALLIKPTDELTIEPRLVLQNLWAGGYPRVDLYNILANQFTTTQPAVTLGDRQQYTQQFEGPNDEFELSDLKVDYDLGNMALTSVTSYTHRAVTIVRDATQLSGSVTFDLSGGGTTHNVATPAQVRLNSPLYDRTGLTVVSQELRLASTGTQTVDWLGGLFWQHIGRHYGQDLPTPGYDALSTFLGYPTSPQLGAPPDTPFYSDFHYSLRQYAAFGEATWHVTEQLGATGGLRYYNFAENRTGYFAGLFAGPSPGQGSVNSNGVSPRGILTYKLTPDLLFDAQVSRGFRLGGINDPINVPLCKGNDVQVFGNQKNWRDEKDWNYELGAKTQFLDRKVTFNIDAFWTHIQDLQATTTAGSCSSRIVFNVPNARSRGVEAELFARPTSNWDFGLSATWVDAKLTSSVTSTPTPGTTVIVGGLQDGNRLPTAPRLQAVGSIGYTKPLPSGHDLFGVFTVQYVGSSFSQFENEAPDFGLICGGAGCPAGAARLIPFGGPYTQNQIAFNPQLPSYTLGNIRLGLKSDRWELAGFVNNMWDETARLALDYERGRSARVGYLTNMPRLVGVTARYTF
;
A
#
# COMPACT_ATOMS: atom_id res chain seq x y z
N MET A 1 -4.81 -17.90 28.14
CA MET A 1 -3.59 -18.67 27.84
C MET A 1 -4.00 -19.85 26.94
N LEU A 2 -3.93 -19.69 25.65
CA LEU A 2 -4.03 -20.77 24.67
C LEU A 2 -2.62 -21.02 24.13
N PRO A 3 -2.18 -22.27 23.98
CA PRO A 3 -0.81 -22.54 23.59
C PRO A 3 -0.60 -22.25 22.10
N ILE A 4 0.38 -21.41 21.84
CA ILE A 4 0.92 -21.19 20.50
C ILE A 4 1.51 -22.53 20.03
N ARG A 5 0.91 -23.13 19.02
CA ARG A 5 1.53 -24.27 18.29
C ARG A 5 2.70 -23.71 17.47
N GLN A 6 3.89 -23.93 17.98
CA GLN A 6 5.12 -23.78 17.20
C GLN A 6 5.14 -24.88 16.12
N SER A 7 4.87 -24.52 14.87
CA SER A 7 5.19 -25.37 13.73
C SER A 7 6.70 -25.36 13.53
N ARG A 8 7.33 -26.48 13.84
CA ARG A 8 8.76 -26.71 13.56
C ARG A 8 8.94 -26.87 12.05
N ALA A 9 9.47 -25.87 11.39
CA ALA A 9 10.00 -26.01 10.05
C ALA A 9 11.27 -26.88 10.11
N ALA A 10 11.22 -28.05 9.53
CA ALA A 10 12.38 -28.91 9.38
C ALA A 10 13.23 -28.40 8.21
N LEU A 11 14.40 -27.86 8.51
CA LEU A 11 15.42 -27.58 7.50
C LEU A 11 15.96 -28.91 6.95
N ILE A 12 15.67 -29.23 5.70
CA ILE A 12 16.31 -30.34 4.98
C ILE A 12 17.61 -29.81 4.41
N ALA A 13 18.74 -30.17 5.03
CA ALA A 13 20.07 -29.93 4.50
C ALA A 13 20.38 -30.99 3.43
N LEU A 14 20.49 -30.59 2.18
CA LEU A 14 21.00 -31.41 1.08
C LEU A 14 22.52 -31.22 0.95
N PRO A 15 23.32 -32.30 0.82
CA PRO A 15 24.75 -32.16 0.63
C PRO A 15 25.10 -31.79 -0.82
N PHE A 16 25.81 -30.69 -1.01
CA PHE A 16 26.35 -30.30 -2.31
C PHE A 16 27.73 -30.96 -2.53
N ALA A 17 27.85 -31.73 -3.60
CA ALA A 17 29.14 -32.17 -4.13
C ALA A 17 29.56 -31.25 -5.30
N PRO A 18 30.82 -30.79 -5.37
CA PRO A 18 31.25 -29.91 -6.45
C PRO A 18 31.54 -30.70 -7.73
N LEU A 19 30.84 -30.37 -8.83
CA LEU A 19 31.17 -30.80 -10.18
C LEU A 19 31.95 -29.69 -10.89
N VAL A 20 33.20 -29.97 -11.19
CA VAL A 20 34.10 -29.10 -11.97
C VAL A 20 33.79 -29.34 -13.47
N TYR A 21 33.42 -28.30 -14.20
CA TYR A 21 33.35 -28.33 -15.66
C TYR A 21 34.14 -27.18 -16.28
N ALA A 22 34.84 -27.52 -17.40
CA ALA A 22 35.72 -26.63 -18.14
C ALA A 22 34.92 -25.53 -18.91
N GLN A 23 35.43 -24.29 -18.85
CA GLN A 23 34.89 -23.10 -19.48
C GLN A 23 35.25 -22.97 -20.96
N GLN A 24 34.25 -22.57 -21.79
CA GLN A 24 34.50 -21.85 -23.05
C GLN A 24 34.48 -20.34 -22.74
N VAL A 25 35.50 -19.63 -23.20
CA VAL A 25 35.64 -18.17 -23.08
C VAL A 25 34.65 -17.51 -24.07
N PRO A 26 33.79 -16.58 -23.62
CA PRO A 26 32.96 -15.81 -24.53
C PRO A 26 33.77 -14.77 -25.30
N PRO A 27 33.34 -14.38 -26.53
CA PRO A 27 33.98 -13.29 -27.25
C PRO A 27 33.81 -11.92 -26.54
N PRO A 28 34.71 -10.95 -26.81
CA PRO A 28 34.66 -9.64 -26.15
C PRO A 28 33.33 -8.94 -26.44
N ALA A 29 32.74 -8.39 -25.39
CA ALA A 29 31.49 -7.66 -25.47
C ALA A 29 31.65 -6.43 -26.37
N GLU A 30 30.79 -6.31 -27.39
CA GLU A 30 30.57 -5.07 -28.13
C GLU A 30 30.13 -3.98 -27.14
N GLU A 31 30.53 -2.71 -27.40
CA GLU A 31 30.06 -1.55 -26.64
C GLU A 31 28.54 -1.54 -26.59
N THR A 32 27.98 -1.87 -25.43
CA THR A 32 26.55 -2.09 -25.24
C THR A 32 25.78 -0.77 -25.38
N ALA A 33 24.90 -0.72 -26.36
CA ALA A 33 23.78 0.21 -26.38
C ALA A 33 23.05 0.18 -25.02
N PRO A 34 22.51 1.30 -24.50
CA PRO A 34 21.77 1.29 -23.24
C PRO A 34 20.71 0.21 -23.27
N GLU A 35 20.60 -0.53 -22.18
CA GLU A 35 19.68 -1.65 -22.02
C GLU A 35 18.26 -1.22 -22.38
N GLN A 36 17.68 -1.84 -23.40
CA GLN A 36 16.32 -1.55 -23.84
C GLN A 36 15.34 -2.20 -22.87
N VAL A 37 14.68 -1.38 -22.05
CA VAL A 37 13.68 -1.85 -21.08
C VAL A 37 12.42 -2.29 -21.84
N ILE A 38 12.12 -3.59 -21.79
CA ILE A 38 10.87 -4.16 -22.33
C ILE A 38 9.85 -4.15 -21.19
N VAL A 39 8.65 -3.67 -21.46
CA VAL A 39 7.52 -3.65 -20.52
C VAL A 39 6.30 -4.38 -21.11
N THR A 40 5.36 -4.74 -20.24
CA THR A 40 4.11 -5.38 -20.63
C THR A 40 2.88 -4.55 -20.25
N ALA A 41 3.04 -3.24 -20.26
CA ALA A 41 2.06 -2.25 -19.84
C ALA A 41 0.73 -2.28 -20.63
N GLN A 42 0.77 -2.73 -21.90
CA GLN A 42 -0.40 -2.88 -22.77
C GLN A 42 -0.83 -4.36 -22.93
N LYS A 43 -0.48 -5.22 -21.98
CA LYS A 43 -0.66 -6.68 -22.05
C LYS A 43 0.02 -7.31 -23.29
N ARG A 44 1.02 -6.62 -23.82
CA ARG A 44 1.93 -7.01 -24.90
C ARG A 44 3.34 -6.53 -24.55
N ALA A 45 4.35 -7.27 -24.94
CA ALA A 45 5.73 -6.83 -24.81
C ALA A 45 6.00 -5.66 -25.77
N SER A 46 6.52 -4.56 -25.25
CA SER A 46 6.90 -3.37 -26.01
C SER A 46 8.09 -2.70 -25.35
N LEU A 47 8.86 -1.92 -26.11
CA LEU A 47 9.90 -1.08 -25.54
C LEU A 47 9.25 0.03 -24.70
N LEU A 48 9.83 0.34 -23.55
CA LEU A 48 9.34 1.41 -22.65
C LEU A 48 9.16 2.74 -23.41
N GLN A 49 10.05 3.06 -24.33
CA GLN A 49 10.02 4.28 -25.14
C GLN A 49 8.91 4.29 -26.19
N ASP A 50 8.37 3.12 -26.57
CA ASP A 50 7.27 2.99 -27.53
C ASP A 50 5.89 2.95 -26.84
N VAL A 51 5.83 2.88 -25.52
CA VAL A 51 4.55 2.91 -24.78
C VAL A 51 3.98 4.32 -24.78
N PRO A 52 2.74 4.52 -25.29
CA PRO A 52 2.18 5.84 -25.52
C PRO A 52 1.43 6.41 -24.28
N PHE A 53 2.05 6.36 -23.11
CA PHE A 53 1.61 6.98 -21.86
C PHE A 53 2.73 6.87 -20.81
N SER A 54 2.56 7.52 -19.66
CA SER A 54 3.54 7.56 -18.60
C SER A 54 3.72 6.22 -17.90
N VAL A 55 4.93 5.63 -17.97
CA VAL A 55 5.30 4.36 -17.32
C VAL A 55 6.70 4.48 -16.74
N ALA A 56 6.87 4.10 -15.46
CA ALA A 56 8.17 3.84 -14.86
C ALA A 56 8.39 2.33 -14.72
N ALA A 57 9.62 1.87 -14.96
CA ALA A 57 9.94 0.45 -14.91
C ALA A 57 11.35 0.22 -14.31
N PRO A 58 11.57 0.52 -12.99
CA PRO A 58 12.84 0.25 -12.35
C PRO A 58 13.19 -1.24 -12.38
N SER A 59 14.42 -1.55 -12.77
CA SER A 59 14.97 -2.90 -12.80
C SER A 59 15.34 -3.41 -11.41
N GLU A 60 15.56 -4.73 -11.24
CA GLU A 60 16.06 -5.31 -9.99
C GLU A 60 17.32 -4.58 -9.48
N GLU A 61 18.27 -4.27 -10.37
CA GLU A 61 19.50 -3.56 -9.99
C GLU A 61 19.23 -2.14 -9.49
N GLN A 62 18.32 -1.40 -10.14
CA GLN A 62 17.91 -0.07 -9.71
C GLN A 62 17.18 -0.09 -8.37
N ILE A 63 16.29 -1.07 -8.14
CA ILE A 63 15.59 -1.27 -6.88
C ILE A 63 16.60 -1.53 -5.76
N ARG A 64 17.51 -2.49 -5.94
CA ARG A 64 18.55 -2.85 -4.98
C ARG A 64 19.51 -1.70 -4.68
N ASN A 65 19.93 -0.96 -5.69
CA ASN A 65 20.85 0.17 -5.55
C ASN A 65 20.21 1.38 -4.86
N SER A 66 18.88 1.50 -4.90
CA SER A 66 18.14 2.55 -4.20
C SER A 66 17.96 2.28 -2.70
N GLY A 67 18.24 1.05 -2.24
CA GLY A 67 18.01 0.61 -0.86
C GLY A 67 16.54 0.37 -0.52
N ALA A 68 15.71 0.06 -1.53
CA ALA A 68 14.29 -0.24 -1.33
C ALA A 68 14.11 -1.72 -0.96
N ASP A 69 13.50 -2.00 0.19
CA ASP A 69 13.19 -3.34 0.69
C ASP A 69 11.68 -3.63 0.68
N SER A 70 10.87 -2.59 0.55
CA SER A 70 9.42 -2.64 0.57
C SER A 70 8.79 -1.85 -0.57
N ILE A 71 7.51 -2.05 -0.81
CA ILE A 71 6.74 -1.21 -1.75
C ILE A 71 6.71 0.27 -1.31
N VAL A 72 6.77 0.54 -0.02
CA VAL A 72 6.82 1.91 0.54
C VAL A 72 8.13 2.61 0.16
N ASP A 73 9.25 1.90 0.28
CA ASP A 73 10.56 2.45 -0.13
C ASP A 73 10.66 2.59 -1.64
N LEU A 74 10.11 1.62 -2.37
CA LEU A 74 10.06 1.67 -3.83
C LEU A 74 9.26 2.88 -4.33
N ALA A 75 8.14 3.22 -3.66
CA ALA A 75 7.34 4.39 -4.02
C ALA A 75 8.12 5.70 -3.95
N ARG A 76 9.07 5.82 -3.01
CA ARG A 76 9.93 7.01 -2.90
C ARG A 76 10.90 7.14 -4.08
N ASN A 77 11.16 6.04 -4.81
CA ASN A 77 12.02 5.99 -5.98
C ASN A 77 11.26 6.22 -7.31
N VAL A 78 9.93 6.32 -7.27
CA VAL A 78 9.09 6.54 -8.45
C VAL A 78 8.23 7.78 -8.22
N ALA A 79 8.63 8.89 -8.82
CA ALA A 79 7.90 10.14 -8.67
C ALA A 79 6.45 10.01 -9.17
N GLY A 80 5.50 10.61 -8.43
CA GLY A 80 4.06 10.48 -8.68
C GLY A 80 3.39 9.27 -8.02
N LEU A 81 4.17 8.32 -7.50
CA LEU A 81 3.68 7.22 -6.67
C LEU A 81 3.85 7.59 -5.18
N THR A 82 2.78 7.52 -4.42
CA THR A 82 2.81 7.77 -2.97
C THR A 82 2.11 6.64 -2.23
N ILE A 83 2.60 6.33 -1.04
CA ILE A 83 2.00 5.30 -0.19
C ILE A 83 1.78 5.90 1.20
N ALA A 84 0.54 5.82 1.68
CA ALA A 84 0.24 6.01 3.09
C ALA A 84 0.58 4.70 3.80
N ASP A 85 1.69 4.70 4.52
CA ASP A 85 2.11 3.58 5.35
C ASP A 85 1.38 3.64 6.69
N LEU A 86 0.55 2.65 6.98
CA LEU A 86 -0.20 2.50 8.22
C LEU A 86 0.36 1.37 9.10
N GLY A 87 1.57 0.98 8.82
CA GLY A 87 2.29 -0.10 9.49
C GLY A 87 2.45 -1.34 8.60
N PRO A 88 3.18 -2.34 9.07
CA PRO A 88 3.53 -3.51 8.29
C PRO A 88 2.31 -4.19 7.65
N GLY A 89 2.39 -4.43 6.33
CA GLY A 89 1.30 -5.04 5.55
C GLY A 89 0.06 -4.16 5.35
N GLN A 90 0.09 -2.89 5.75
CA GLN A 90 -1.03 -1.94 5.67
C GLN A 90 -0.64 -0.71 4.85
N SER A 91 -0.69 -0.82 3.54
CA SER A 91 -0.26 0.22 2.61
C SER A 91 -1.42 0.68 1.72
N GLN A 92 -1.69 1.97 1.71
CA GLN A 92 -2.64 2.57 0.78
C GLN A 92 -1.89 3.33 -0.31
N ILE A 93 -2.12 2.93 -1.55
CA ILE A 93 -1.37 3.40 -2.70
C ILE A 93 -2.16 4.50 -3.41
N ALA A 94 -1.47 5.58 -3.79
CA ALA A 94 -2.02 6.66 -4.59
C ALA A 94 -1.05 7.03 -5.72
N ILE A 95 -1.58 7.32 -6.91
CA ILE A 95 -0.82 7.80 -8.06
C ILE A 95 -1.38 9.16 -8.46
N ARG A 96 -0.49 10.10 -8.83
CA ARG A 96 -0.86 11.48 -9.23
C ARG A 96 -1.70 12.20 -8.17
N GLY A 97 -1.51 11.86 -6.89
CA GLY A 97 -2.22 12.45 -5.77
C GLY A 97 -3.73 12.13 -5.71
N ILE A 98 -4.23 11.18 -6.49
CA ILE A 98 -5.62 10.73 -6.39
C ILE A 98 -5.73 9.79 -5.19
N SER A 99 -6.41 10.23 -4.13
CA SER A 99 -6.51 9.53 -2.87
C SER A 99 -7.86 9.79 -2.20
N SER A 100 -8.38 8.76 -1.55
CA SER A 100 -9.66 8.76 -0.82
C SER A 100 -9.54 9.17 0.66
N GLY A 101 -8.37 9.61 1.09
CA GLY A 101 -8.05 9.72 2.50
C GLY A 101 -7.59 8.38 3.08
N GLN A 102 -7.19 8.38 4.33
CA GLN A 102 -6.68 7.21 5.01
C GLN A 102 -7.78 6.17 5.21
N VAL A 103 -7.71 5.08 4.45
CA VAL A 103 -8.52 3.89 4.68
C VAL A 103 -7.88 3.11 5.81
N ILE A 104 -8.63 2.75 6.80
CA ILE A 104 -8.15 1.91 7.89
C ILE A 104 -8.86 0.56 7.90
N ARG A 105 -8.32 -0.35 8.70
CA ARG A 105 -8.70 -1.75 8.80
C ARG A 105 -10.17 -2.03 9.07
N ASP A 106 -10.89 -1.11 9.71
CA ASP A 106 -12.33 -1.20 9.97
C ASP A 106 -13.22 -0.75 8.80
N GLN A 107 -12.64 -0.62 7.60
CA GLN A 107 -13.35 -0.27 6.36
C GLN A 107 -13.15 -1.30 5.25
N PRO A 108 -13.50 -2.57 5.49
CA PRO A 108 -13.25 -3.67 4.54
C PRO A 108 -14.02 -3.51 3.22
N GLY A 109 -15.08 -2.70 3.18
CA GLY A 109 -15.87 -2.43 1.98
C GLY A 109 -15.22 -1.49 0.98
N VAL A 110 -14.21 -0.71 1.39
CA VAL A 110 -13.52 0.23 0.49
C VAL A 110 -12.67 -0.53 -0.53
N LYS A 111 -12.73 -0.11 -1.79
CA LYS A 111 -11.95 -0.72 -2.89
C LYS A 111 -10.66 0.08 -3.13
N GLU A 112 -9.69 -0.55 -3.75
CA GLU A 112 -8.44 0.08 -4.18
C GLU A 112 -8.65 1.12 -5.30
N GLN A 113 -7.78 2.14 -5.33
CA GLN A 113 -7.68 3.13 -6.42
C GLN A 113 -6.57 2.81 -7.41
N VAL A 114 -5.58 2.03 -6.97
CA VAL A 114 -4.45 1.55 -7.77
C VAL A 114 -4.48 0.04 -7.78
N GLY A 115 -4.59 -0.54 -8.98
CA GLY A 115 -4.54 -1.98 -9.16
C GLY A 115 -3.12 -2.50 -8.96
N VAL A 116 -2.95 -3.54 -8.16
CA VAL A 116 -1.64 -4.19 -7.96
C VAL A 116 -1.69 -5.61 -8.48
N TYR A 117 -0.68 -5.95 -9.27
CA TYR A 117 -0.57 -7.24 -9.94
C TYR A 117 0.76 -7.90 -9.62
N LEU A 118 0.75 -9.20 -9.48
CA LEU A 118 1.94 -10.04 -9.57
C LEU A 118 1.92 -10.74 -10.95
N ASP A 119 2.78 -10.26 -11.85
CA ASP A 119 2.72 -10.55 -13.29
C ASP A 119 1.33 -10.23 -13.90
N GLU A 120 0.51 -11.26 -14.17
CA GLU A 120 -0.83 -11.09 -14.74
C GLU A 120 -1.95 -11.25 -13.68
N SER A 121 -1.64 -11.68 -12.45
CA SER A 121 -2.61 -12.00 -11.40
C SER A 121 -2.89 -10.78 -10.53
N PRO A 122 -4.16 -10.34 -10.37
CA PRO A 122 -4.51 -9.24 -9.48
C PRO A 122 -4.34 -9.65 -8.01
N ILE A 123 -3.61 -8.86 -7.22
CA ILE A 123 -3.35 -9.09 -5.79
C ILE A 123 -3.78 -7.93 -4.91
N SER A 124 -4.30 -6.85 -5.48
CA SER A 124 -4.72 -5.66 -4.73
C SER A 124 -5.92 -5.92 -3.84
N VAL A 125 -5.86 -5.40 -2.62
CA VAL A 125 -6.95 -5.39 -1.65
C VAL A 125 -6.86 -4.10 -0.84
N ALA A 126 -7.38 -3.01 -1.36
CA ALA A 126 -7.45 -1.71 -0.65
C ALA A 126 -6.25 -1.45 0.30
N LEU A 127 -6.51 -1.42 1.64
CA LEU A 127 -5.45 -1.23 2.64
C LEU A 127 -4.48 -2.41 2.73
N PHE A 128 -4.95 -3.63 2.50
CA PHE A 128 -4.16 -4.85 2.69
C PHE A 128 -3.54 -5.37 1.38
N THR A 129 -3.08 -4.48 0.49
CA THR A 129 -2.27 -4.91 -0.65
C THR A 129 -1.00 -5.60 -0.15
N PRO A 130 -0.68 -6.84 -0.63
CA PRO A 130 0.50 -7.55 -0.17
C PRO A 130 1.78 -6.77 -0.46
N ASP A 131 2.63 -6.61 0.55
CA ASP A 131 3.97 -6.07 0.42
C ASP A 131 4.95 -7.24 0.23
N LEU A 132 5.22 -7.57 -1.04
CA LEU A 132 6.05 -8.72 -1.41
C LEU A 132 7.53 -8.36 -1.35
N VAL A 133 8.37 -9.32 -0.94
CA VAL A 133 9.83 -9.18 -0.99
C VAL A 133 10.29 -8.96 -2.43
N LEU A 134 11.13 -7.94 -2.64
CA LEU A 134 11.52 -7.44 -3.96
C LEU A 134 12.67 -8.23 -4.61
N TYR A 135 13.08 -9.36 -4.03
CA TYR A 135 14.13 -10.22 -4.57
C TYR A 135 13.68 -11.03 -5.78
N ASP A 136 14.57 -11.18 -6.76
CA ASP A 136 14.37 -11.93 -8.02
C ASP A 136 13.18 -11.44 -8.86
N LEU A 137 12.99 -10.12 -8.90
CA LEU A 137 12.10 -9.47 -9.85
C LEU A 137 12.87 -9.16 -11.15
N ALA A 138 12.22 -9.26 -12.30
CA ALA A 138 12.76 -8.73 -13.53
C ALA A 138 12.70 -7.18 -13.51
N ARG A 139 11.60 -6.63 -12.99
CA ARG A 139 11.35 -5.21 -12.84
C ARG A 139 10.07 -4.97 -12.06
N PHE A 140 9.84 -3.71 -11.70
CA PHE A 140 8.57 -3.24 -11.17
C PHE A 140 7.99 -2.21 -12.14
N GLU A 141 6.75 -2.39 -12.61
CA GLU A 141 6.09 -1.48 -13.55
C GLU A 141 5.08 -0.60 -12.82
N VAL A 142 5.17 0.71 -13.03
CA VAL A 142 4.21 1.73 -12.53
C VAL A 142 3.58 2.40 -13.74
N LEU A 143 2.34 2.04 -14.04
CA LEU A 143 1.54 2.62 -15.11
C LEU A 143 0.74 3.76 -14.50
N ARG A 144 1.06 4.99 -14.85
CA ARG A 144 0.40 6.18 -14.32
C ARG A 144 -0.82 6.55 -15.14
N GLY A 145 -1.82 7.15 -14.48
CA GLY A 145 -3.12 7.46 -15.08
C GLY A 145 -4.03 6.25 -15.24
N PRO A 146 -5.29 6.46 -15.61
CA PRO A 146 -6.31 5.41 -15.65
C PRO A 146 -5.97 4.27 -16.59
N GLN A 147 -5.95 3.06 -16.06
CA GLN A 147 -5.74 1.81 -16.78
C GLN A 147 -7.00 0.91 -16.79
N GLY A 148 -8.17 1.49 -16.46
CA GLY A 148 -9.43 0.78 -16.32
C GLY A 148 -9.86 -0.04 -17.54
N THR A 149 -9.45 0.35 -18.76
CA THR A 149 -9.79 -0.36 -20.00
C THR A 149 -9.16 -1.75 -20.03
N LEU A 150 -7.86 -1.90 -19.75
CA LEU A 150 -7.16 -3.19 -19.85
C LEU A 150 -7.06 -3.93 -18.50
N PHE A 151 -6.92 -3.19 -17.39
CA PHE A 151 -6.72 -3.77 -16.06
C PHE A 151 -7.99 -3.76 -15.18
N GLY A 152 -9.00 -2.93 -15.53
CA GLY A 152 -10.32 -2.99 -14.91
C GLY A 152 -10.45 -2.18 -13.61
N ALA A 153 -11.36 -2.63 -12.75
CA ALA A 153 -11.64 -2.00 -11.46
C ALA A 153 -10.39 -1.97 -10.58
N GLY A 154 -10.25 -0.90 -9.81
CA GLY A 154 -9.06 -0.68 -8.96
C GLY A 154 -7.88 -0.07 -9.71
N SER A 155 -7.88 -0.01 -11.04
CA SER A 155 -6.86 0.69 -11.83
C SER A 155 -7.34 2.07 -12.29
N GLU A 156 -7.97 2.81 -11.38
CA GLU A 156 -8.53 4.13 -11.61
C GLU A 156 -7.44 5.18 -11.80
N SER A 157 -6.52 5.31 -10.85
CA SER A 157 -5.43 6.28 -10.92
C SER A 157 -4.14 5.71 -11.49
N GLY A 158 -4.06 4.38 -11.65
CA GLY A 158 -2.91 3.68 -12.21
C GLY A 158 -2.86 2.21 -11.85
N THR A 159 -1.78 1.55 -12.26
CA THR A 159 -1.53 0.13 -12.01
C THR A 159 -0.08 -0.09 -11.62
N LEU A 160 0.16 -0.90 -10.59
CA LEU A 160 1.47 -1.40 -10.20
C LEU A 160 1.61 -2.87 -10.56
N ARG A 161 2.79 -3.27 -11.03
CA ARG A 161 3.03 -4.66 -11.39
C ARG A 161 4.41 -5.10 -10.90
N TYR A 162 4.43 -6.15 -10.10
CA TYR A 162 5.63 -6.93 -9.83
C TYR A 162 5.81 -7.89 -11.00
N ILE A 163 6.89 -7.76 -11.74
CA ILE A 163 7.22 -8.67 -12.85
C ILE A 163 8.35 -9.57 -12.39
N THR A 164 8.04 -10.86 -12.24
CA THR A 164 9.01 -11.85 -11.77
C THR A 164 9.91 -12.36 -12.89
N ASN A 165 11.09 -12.87 -12.54
CA ASN A 165 11.93 -13.60 -13.49
C ASN A 165 11.29 -14.94 -13.82
N ALA A 166 11.04 -15.20 -15.11
CA ALA A 166 10.50 -16.47 -15.59
C ALA A 166 11.56 -17.59 -15.53
N PRO A 167 11.14 -18.87 -15.41
CA PRO A 167 12.05 -20.00 -15.59
C PRO A 167 12.72 -20.02 -16.98
N LYS A 168 14.00 -20.33 -17.06
CA LYS A 168 14.80 -20.34 -18.32
C LYS A 168 15.09 -21.77 -18.76
N LEU A 169 14.64 -22.15 -19.97
CA LEU A 169 14.92 -23.45 -20.56
C LEU A 169 16.42 -23.63 -20.85
N GLY A 170 16.96 -24.79 -20.56
CA GLY A 170 18.35 -25.13 -20.84
C GLY A 170 19.41 -24.44 -19.99
N VAL A 171 19.02 -23.54 -19.10
CA VAL A 171 19.92 -22.77 -18.25
C VAL A 171 19.91 -23.31 -16.81
N ARG A 172 21.10 -23.55 -16.24
CA ARG A 172 21.31 -23.76 -14.80
C ARG A 172 21.85 -22.47 -14.21
N GLU A 173 21.15 -21.93 -13.26
CA GLU A 173 21.50 -20.67 -12.60
C GLU A 173 21.12 -20.78 -11.13
N ALA A 174 21.94 -20.28 -10.26
CA ALA A 174 21.60 -20.12 -8.85
C ALA A 174 22.16 -18.79 -8.34
N ASN A 175 21.41 -18.12 -7.47
CA ASN A 175 21.84 -16.90 -6.81
C ASN A 175 21.56 -17.02 -5.32
N PHE A 176 22.49 -16.56 -4.52
CA PHE A 176 22.36 -16.49 -3.07
C PHE A 176 22.80 -15.12 -2.60
N GLN A 177 22.00 -14.50 -1.73
CA GLN A 177 22.26 -13.19 -1.16
C GLN A 177 22.07 -13.24 0.36
N VAL A 178 22.98 -12.59 1.09
CA VAL A 178 22.85 -12.37 2.55
C VAL A 178 23.08 -10.90 2.84
N THR A 179 22.21 -10.32 3.64
CA THR A 179 22.32 -8.97 4.15
C THR A 179 22.34 -9.01 5.68
N GLY A 180 23.20 -8.23 6.30
CA GLY A 180 23.18 -7.95 7.72
C GLY A 180 23.18 -6.45 7.94
N ASP A 181 22.33 -5.95 8.82
CA ASP A 181 22.17 -4.53 9.08
C ASP A 181 21.86 -4.22 10.55
N VAL A 182 21.96 -2.93 10.89
CA VAL A 182 21.67 -2.40 12.22
C VAL A 182 21.01 -1.03 12.06
N ALA A 183 19.88 -0.84 12.73
CA ALA A 183 19.24 0.46 12.85
C ALA A 183 19.90 1.30 13.95
N VAL A 184 20.23 2.53 13.66
CA VAL A 184 20.82 3.43 14.67
C VAL A 184 19.80 3.75 15.76
N GLY A 185 20.12 3.37 17.00
CA GLY A 185 19.20 3.48 18.13
C GLY A 185 18.07 2.44 18.09
N GLY A 186 18.29 1.33 17.40
CA GLY A 186 17.37 0.21 17.27
C GLY A 186 18.09 -1.14 17.34
N ASP A 187 17.45 -2.18 16.82
CA ASP A 187 17.92 -3.57 16.81
C ASP A 187 18.74 -3.89 15.54
N SER A 188 19.21 -5.12 15.42
CA SER A 188 19.82 -5.69 14.23
C SER A 188 18.77 -6.38 13.36
N GLY A 189 18.97 -6.31 12.05
CA GLY A 189 18.17 -6.97 11.03
C GLY A 189 19.03 -7.76 10.05
N GLY A 190 18.40 -8.18 8.97
CA GLY A 190 19.08 -8.81 7.85
C GLY A 190 18.20 -9.75 7.06
N ALA A 191 18.69 -10.11 5.87
CA ALA A 191 17.99 -10.96 4.92
C ALA A 191 18.86 -12.12 4.44
N ALA A 192 18.21 -13.21 4.04
CA ALA A 192 18.81 -14.34 3.35
C ALA A 192 17.90 -14.79 2.20
N ASP A 193 18.38 -14.62 0.97
CA ASP A 193 17.63 -14.87 -0.23
C ASP A 193 18.34 -15.90 -1.10
N ALA A 194 17.59 -16.76 -1.74
CA ALA A 194 18.12 -17.75 -2.67
C ALA A 194 17.20 -17.95 -3.87
N MET A 195 17.81 -18.13 -5.03
CA MET A 195 17.13 -18.50 -6.26
C MET A 195 17.86 -19.63 -6.96
N VAL A 196 17.11 -20.57 -7.51
CA VAL A 196 17.66 -21.65 -8.36
C VAL A 196 16.77 -21.80 -9.59
N ASN A 197 17.39 -21.82 -10.77
CA ASN A 197 16.75 -22.18 -12.05
C ASN A 197 17.32 -23.50 -12.55
N VAL A 198 16.45 -24.50 -12.73
CA VAL A 198 16.85 -25.85 -13.13
C VAL A 198 16.10 -26.27 -14.39
N PRO A 199 16.80 -26.57 -15.51
CA PRO A 199 16.18 -27.21 -16.66
C PRO A 199 15.94 -28.69 -16.33
N LEU A 200 14.64 -29.04 -16.16
CA LEU A 200 14.22 -30.41 -15.85
C LEU A 200 14.22 -31.29 -17.13
N ALA A 201 13.93 -30.69 -18.28
CA ALA A 201 13.98 -31.30 -19.60
C ALA A 201 14.24 -30.22 -20.66
N SER A 202 14.40 -30.59 -21.93
CA SER A 202 14.62 -29.63 -23.02
C SER A 202 13.49 -28.59 -23.16
N LYS A 203 12.28 -28.97 -22.77
CA LYS A 203 11.05 -28.11 -22.82
C LYS A 203 10.42 -27.83 -21.47
N VAL A 204 11.15 -28.09 -20.38
CA VAL A 204 10.65 -27.88 -19.00
C VAL A 204 11.74 -27.27 -18.13
N ALA A 205 11.46 -26.17 -17.50
CA ALA A 205 12.33 -25.54 -16.52
C ALA A 205 11.56 -25.18 -15.25
N LEU A 206 12.23 -25.28 -14.10
CA LEU A 206 11.74 -24.89 -12.78
C LEU A 206 12.58 -23.74 -12.25
N ARG A 207 11.94 -22.71 -11.73
CA ARG A 207 12.57 -21.64 -10.95
C ARG A 207 12.00 -21.63 -9.53
N VAL A 208 12.86 -21.68 -8.56
CA VAL A 208 12.50 -21.66 -7.14
C VAL A 208 13.21 -20.48 -6.48
N VAL A 209 12.47 -19.71 -5.73
CA VAL A 209 12.95 -18.59 -4.92
C VAL A 209 12.52 -18.81 -3.48
N GLY A 210 13.42 -18.59 -2.54
CA GLY A 210 13.13 -18.57 -1.12
C GLY A 210 13.77 -17.36 -0.47
N TYR A 211 13.12 -16.80 0.53
CA TYR A 211 13.61 -15.63 1.24
C TYR A 211 13.21 -15.63 2.71
N TYR A 212 14.09 -15.05 3.51
CA TYR A 212 13.88 -14.64 4.89
C TYR A 212 14.39 -13.22 5.03
N ASP A 213 13.54 -12.30 5.48
CA ASP A 213 13.87 -10.90 5.68
C ASP A 213 13.39 -10.45 7.06
N ARG A 214 14.27 -9.83 7.84
CA ARG A 214 13.96 -9.25 9.14
C ARG A 214 14.38 -7.80 9.20
N ASN A 215 13.41 -6.91 9.19
CA ASN A 215 13.61 -5.50 9.44
C ASN A 215 13.79 -5.25 10.95
N PRO A 216 14.81 -4.48 11.38
CA PRO A 216 15.05 -4.21 12.79
C PRO A 216 13.97 -3.36 13.42
N GLY A 217 13.67 -3.61 14.69
CA GLY A 217 12.83 -2.73 15.49
C GLY A 217 13.60 -1.47 15.91
N PHE A 218 12.86 -0.37 16.15
CA PHE A 218 13.44 0.93 16.54
C PHE A 218 12.49 1.81 17.34
N ILE A 219 11.31 1.31 17.68
CA ILE A 219 10.33 1.98 18.53
C ILE A 219 10.25 1.27 19.86
N ASP A 220 10.32 2.03 20.94
CA ASP A 220 10.16 1.51 22.29
C ASP A 220 8.70 1.65 22.74
N ALA A 221 8.20 0.63 23.43
CA ALA A 221 6.92 0.67 24.09
C ALA A 221 7.09 0.94 25.58
N VAL A 222 6.61 2.11 26.02
CA VAL A 222 6.50 2.42 27.43
C VAL A 222 5.22 1.79 27.95
N GLN A 223 5.34 0.98 29.00
CA GLN A 223 4.27 0.21 29.60
C GLN A 223 3.81 0.83 30.92
N PRO A 224 2.67 0.37 31.50
CA PRO A 224 2.24 0.77 32.83
C PRO A 224 3.35 0.61 33.86
N GLY A 225 3.55 1.64 34.69
CA GLY A 225 4.64 1.69 35.69
C GLY A 225 5.96 2.21 35.15
N GLY A 226 6.05 2.60 33.87
CA GLY A 226 7.24 3.19 33.28
C GLY A 226 8.27 2.16 32.77
N ASN A 227 7.94 0.86 32.77
CA ASN A 227 8.76 -0.15 32.14
C ASN A 227 8.86 0.09 30.63
N ILE A 228 10.04 -0.12 30.05
CA ILE A 228 10.28 0.05 28.62
C ILE A 228 10.54 -1.33 28.01
N GLN A 229 9.78 -1.65 26.98
CA GLN A 229 10.05 -2.75 26.06
C GLN A 229 10.69 -2.16 24.81
N GLU A 230 11.97 -2.47 24.60
CA GLU A 230 12.74 -1.88 23.51
C GLU A 230 12.39 -2.51 22.16
N ASN A 231 12.48 -1.70 21.10
CA ASN A 231 12.47 -2.11 19.69
C ASN A 231 11.28 -3.00 19.30
N VAL A 232 10.06 -2.68 19.77
CA VAL A 232 8.89 -3.56 19.65
C VAL A 232 8.41 -3.77 18.22
N ASN A 233 8.77 -2.90 17.27
CA ASN A 233 8.24 -2.90 15.91
C ASN A 233 9.10 -3.66 14.88
N ALA A 234 9.94 -4.60 15.33
CA ALA A 234 10.63 -5.49 14.39
C ALA A 234 9.64 -6.26 13.52
N GLU A 235 9.95 -6.35 12.22
CA GLU A 235 9.13 -7.05 11.23
C GLU A 235 9.90 -8.22 10.62
N THR A 236 9.22 -9.32 10.33
CA THR A 236 9.82 -10.46 9.65
C THR A 236 8.92 -10.92 8.52
N ARG A 237 9.53 -11.16 7.35
CA ARG A 237 8.90 -11.76 6.18
C ARG A 237 9.63 -13.05 5.84
N VAL A 238 8.88 -14.12 5.57
CA VAL A 238 9.42 -15.38 5.10
C VAL A 238 8.51 -15.94 4.01
N GLY A 239 9.12 -16.43 2.94
CA GLY A 239 8.31 -16.94 1.83
C GLY A 239 9.12 -17.54 0.70
N GLY A 240 8.42 -17.75 -0.41
CA GLY A 240 9.04 -18.27 -1.62
C GLY A 240 8.09 -18.26 -2.81
N ARG A 241 8.71 -18.46 -3.98
CA ARG A 241 8.01 -18.60 -5.27
C ARG A 241 8.49 -19.84 -5.97
N PHE A 242 7.54 -20.57 -6.57
CA PHE A 242 7.78 -21.75 -7.41
C PHE A 242 7.13 -21.50 -8.75
N ALA A 243 7.89 -21.42 -9.80
CA ALA A 243 7.40 -21.23 -11.16
C ALA A 243 7.92 -22.36 -12.06
N LEU A 244 7.03 -22.93 -12.87
CA LEU A 244 7.37 -23.96 -13.84
C LEU A 244 7.04 -23.43 -15.22
N LEU A 245 7.97 -23.58 -16.16
CA LEU A 245 7.75 -23.30 -17.58
C LEU A 245 7.74 -24.62 -18.33
N ILE A 246 6.65 -24.88 -19.07
CA ILE A 246 6.45 -26.08 -19.88
C ILE A 246 6.11 -25.65 -21.31
N LYS A 247 6.90 -26.06 -22.29
CA LYS A 247 6.65 -25.83 -23.72
C LYS A 247 6.48 -27.17 -24.43
N PRO A 248 5.28 -27.79 -24.41
CA PRO A 248 5.05 -29.10 -25.08
C PRO A 248 5.31 -29.03 -26.58
N THR A 249 4.88 -27.91 -27.18
CA THR A 249 5.15 -27.56 -28.60
C THR A 249 5.77 -26.17 -28.65
N ASP A 250 6.16 -25.68 -29.79
CA ASP A 250 6.71 -24.34 -29.94
C ASP A 250 5.62 -23.27 -29.81
N GLU A 251 4.36 -23.64 -30.08
CA GLU A 251 3.19 -22.77 -30.03
C GLU A 251 2.57 -22.70 -28.61
N LEU A 252 2.73 -23.74 -27.77
CA LEU A 252 2.08 -23.84 -26.48
C LEU A 252 3.05 -23.60 -25.32
N THR A 253 2.76 -22.58 -24.49
CA THR A 253 3.48 -22.30 -23.26
C THR A 253 2.52 -22.41 -22.08
N ILE A 254 2.92 -23.13 -21.02
CA ILE A 254 2.14 -23.34 -19.79
C ILE A 254 3.03 -22.95 -18.61
N GLU A 255 2.55 -22.04 -17.78
CA GLU A 255 3.29 -21.48 -16.65
C GLU A 255 2.46 -21.55 -15.36
N PRO A 256 2.46 -22.68 -14.64
CA PRO A 256 1.91 -22.73 -13.28
C PRO A 256 2.89 -22.11 -12.30
N ARG A 257 2.35 -21.36 -11.31
CA ARG A 257 3.12 -20.70 -10.28
C ARG A 257 2.43 -20.80 -8.92
N LEU A 258 3.25 -20.88 -7.85
CA LEU A 258 2.84 -20.78 -6.45
C LEU A 258 3.70 -19.72 -5.77
N VAL A 259 3.07 -18.82 -5.03
CA VAL A 259 3.73 -17.81 -4.19
C VAL A 259 3.17 -17.91 -2.78
N LEU A 260 4.07 -17.98 -1.81
CA LEU A 260 3.75 -18.07 -0.39
C LEU A 260 4.55 -16.99 0.35
N GLN A 261 3.91 -16.22 1.23
CA GLN A 261 4.59 -15.30 2.11
C GLN A 261 3.85 -15.16 3.44
N ASN A 262 4.61 -15.19 4.53
CA ASN A 262 4.13 -14.81 5.85
C ASN A 262 4.89 -13.56 6.29
N LEU A 263 4.12 -12.59 6.84
CA LEU A 263 4.65 -11.38 7.45
C LEU A 263 4.12 -11.30 8.89
N TRP A 264 4.99 -11.02 9.85
CA TRP A 264 4.60 -10.68 11.21
C TRP A 264 5.47 -9.56 11.75
N ALA A 265 4.89 -8.72 12.61
CA ALA A 265 5.61 -7.68 13.31
C ALA A 265 5.20 -7.63 14.78
N GLY A 266 6.14 -7.15 15.62
CA GLY A 266 5.94 -7.02 17.07
C GLY A 266 5.22 -5.74 17.49
N GLY A 267 5.00 -4.79 16.56
CA GLY A 267 4.38 -3.49 16.83
C GLY A 267 4.30 -2.62 15.59
N TYR A 268 4.02 -1.35 15.80
CA TYR A 268 3.92 -0.33 14.74
C TYR A 268 5.06 0.68 14.84
N PRO A 269 5.55 1.22 13.72
CA PRO A 269 6.52 2.32 13.71
C PRO A 269 5.83 3.65 14.11
N ARG A 270 5.20 3.69 15.29
CA ARG A 270 4.40 4.80 15.81
C ARG A 270 5.13 5.53 16.93
N VAL A 271 5.06 6.84 16.87
CA VAL A 271 5.48 7.74 17.95
C VAL A 271 4.25 8.44 18.51
N ASP A 272 3.95 8.25 19.78
CA ASP A 272 2.80 8.87 20.44
C ASP A 272 3.14 10.28 20.90
N LEU A 273 2.28 11.24 20.56
CA LEU A 273 2.32 12.61 21.07
C LEU A 273 1.42 12.78 22.30
N TYR A 274 0.29 12.10 22.28
CA TYR A 274 -0.72 12.11 23.31
C TYR A 274 -1.36 10.73 23.43
N ASN A 275 -1.46 10.24 24.66
CA ASN A 275 -2.19 9.04 25.00
C ASN A 275 -2.82 9.25 26.38
N ILE A 276 -4.13 9.06 26.50
CA ILE A 276 -4.84 9.33 27.75
C ILE A 276 -4.34 8.48 28.94
N LEU A 277 -3.77 7.30 28.67
CA LEU A 277 -3.27 6.37 29.69
C LEU A 277 -1.85 6.70 30.14
N ALA A 278 -1.04 7.29 29.29
CA ALA A 278 0.27 7.85 29.65
C ALA A 278 0.14 9.11 30.49
N ASN A 279 -0.84 9.91 30.17
CA ASN A 279 -1.41 11.06 30.88
C ASN A 279 -0.41 11.97 31.60
N GLN A 280 0.53 12.52 30.86
CA GLN A 280 1.49 13.51 31.36
C GLN A 280 0.87 14.87 31.72
N PHE A 281 -0.46 15.01 31.58
CA PHE A 281 -1.18 16.26 31.69
C PHE A 281 -2.11 16.31 32.91
N THR A 282 -2.06 15.33 33.81
CA THR A 282 -2.83 15.29 35.04
C THR A 282 -1.96 15.03 36.27
N THR A 283 -2.47 15.35 37.47
CA THR A 283 -1.70 15.37 38.69
C THR A 283 -1.82 14.13 39.57
N THR A 284 -2.83 13.29 39.36
CA THR A 284 -3.16 12.17 40.26
C THR A 284 -2.61 10.82 39.84
N GLN A 285 -1.98 10.74 38.70
CA GLN A 285 -1.25 9.54 38.25
C GLN A 285 0.17 9.93 37.93
N PRO A 286 1.15 9.03 38.17
CA PRO A 286 2.51 9.30 37.72
C PRO A 286 2.45 9.51 36.19
N ALA A 287 2.79 10.71 35.74
CA ALA A 287 2.91 11.02 34.33
C ALA A 287 3.99 10.15 33.72
N VAL A 288 3.68 9.58 32.56
CA VAL A 288 4.66 8.88 31.74
C VAL A 288 5.09 9.86 30.64
N THR A 289 6.35 10.29 30.70
CA THR A 289 6.94 11.10 29.64
C THR A 289 7.37 10.19 28.52
N LEU A 290 6.88 10.44 27.31
CA LEU A 290 7.31 9.74 26.11
C LEU A 290 8.46 10.53 25.47
N GLY A 291 9.54 9.80 25.14
CA GLY A 291 10.68 10.32 24.40
C GLY A 291 10.51 10.19 22.88
N ASP A 292 11.58 10.51 22.18
CA ASP A 292 11.66 10.26 20.74
C ASP A 292 11.57 8.75 20.47
N ARG A 293 10.86 8.40 19.41
CA ARG A 293 10.64 6.99 19.00
C ARG A 293 10.02 6.11 20.08
N GLN A 294 9.10 6.69 20.87
CA GLN A 294 8.38 5.96 21.91
C GLN A 294 6.87 6.02 21.71
N GLN A 295 6.20 4.94 22.08
CA GLN A 295 4.75 4.82 22.18
C GLN A 295 4.35 4.26 23.53
N TYR A 296 3.09 4.49 23.94
CA TYR A 296 2.55 3.89 25.16
C TYR A 296 1.62 2.75 24.81
N THR A 297 1.92 1.54 25.30
CA THR A 297 1.05 0.37 25.11
C THR A 297 0.97 -0.47 26.38
N GLN A 298 -0.20 -1.07 26.64
CA GLN A 298 -0.41 -2.04 27.72
C GLN A 298 -0.43 -3.49 27.21
N GLN A 299 -0.67 -3.65 25.92
CA GLN A 299 -0.86 -4.93 25.26
C GLN A 299 0.11 -5.07 24.10
N PHE A 300 0.32 -6.31 23.67
CA PHE A 300 0.99 -6.59 22.42
C PHE A 300 0.20 -5.99 21.24
N GLU A 301 0.92 -5.38 20.31
CA GLU A 301 0.39 -4.90 19.04
C GLU A 301 1.12 -5.62 17.88
N GLY A 302 0.50 -5.68 16.73
CA GLY A 302 1.18 -6.10 15.50
C GLY A 302 0.29 -6.87 14.54
N PRO A 303 0.68 -6.91 13.26
CA PRO A 303 0.06 -7.73 12.24
C PRO A 303 0.64 -9.15 12.21
N ASN A 304 -0.21 -10.07 11.76
CA ASN A 304 0.18 -11.35 11.17
C ASN A 304 -0.56 -11.48 9.84
N ASP A 305 0.15 -11.68 8.74
CA ASP A 305 -0.37 -11.72 7.38
C ASP A 305 0.15 -12.94 6.64
N GLU A 306 -0.75 -13.85 6.28
CA GLU A 306 -0.48 -15.05 5.51
C GLU A 306 -1.02 -14.85 4.10
N PHE A 307 -0.15 -14.90 3.10
CA PHE A 307 -0.48 -14.72 1.69
C PHE A 307 -0.11 -15.97 0.89
N GLU A 308 -1.06 -16.44 0.10
CA GLU A 308 -0.90 -17.51 -0.88
C GLU A 308 -1.51 -17.09 -2.21
N LEU A 309 -0.76 -17.26 -3.29
CA LEU A 309 -1.22 -17.12 -4.67
C LEU A 309 -0.83 -18.35 -5.47
N SER A 310 -1.82 -19.01 -6.08
CA SER A 310 -1.62 -20.04 -7.08
C SER A 310 -2.17 -19.55 -8.40
N ASP A 311 -1.38 -19.55 -9.46
CA ASP A 311 -1.86 -19.18 -10.78
C ASP A 311 -1.37 -20.09 -11.88
N LEU A 312 -2.09 -20.05 -13.00
CA LEU A 312 -1.80 -20.76 -14.21
C LEU A 312 -1.99 -19.82 -15.40
N LYS A 313 -0.87 -19.53 -16.08
CA LYS A 313 -0.88 -18.83 -17.36
C LYS A 313 -0.67 -19.82 -18.49
N VAL A 314 -1.48 -19.72 -19.53
CA VAL A 314 -1.38 -20.53 -20.76
C VAL A 314 -1.39 -19.60 -21.96
N ASP A 315 -0.33 -19.64 -22.74
CA ASP A 315 -0.22 -18.92 -24.00
C ASP A 315 -0.21 -19.93 -25.16
N TYR A 316 -1.06 -19.69 -26.18
CA TYR A 316 -1.12 -20.47 -27.39
C TYR A 316 -0.98 -19.59 -28.63
N ASP A 317 0.10 -19.78 -29.37
CA ASP A 317 0.39 -19.07 -30.62
C ASP A 317 -0.41 -19.69 -31.76
N LEU A 318 -1.27 -18.91 -32.38
CA LEU A 318 -2.10 -19.25 -33.52
C LEU A 318 -1.49 -18.74 -34.86
N GLY A 319 -0.25 -18.28 -34.84
CA GLY A 319 0.49 -17.69 -35.94
C GLY A 319 0.29 -16.17 -36.04
N ASN A 320 -0.84 -15.71 -36.51
CA ASN A 320 -1.16 -14.27 -36.59
C ASN A 320 -1.93 -13.73 -35.40
N MET A 321 -2.21 -14.57 -34.42
CA MET A 321 -2.90 -14.25 -33.14
C MET A 321 -2.30 -15.09 -32.01
N ALA A 322 -2.40 -14.62 -30.79
CA ALA A 322 -2.08 -15.37 -29.58
C ALA A 322 -3.28 -15.41 -28.65
N LEU A 323 -3.60 -16.57 -28.12
CA LEU A 323 -4.59 -16.79 -27.09
C LEU A 323 -3.88 -16.90 -25.75
N THR A 324 -4.26 -16.06 -24.79
CA THR A 324 -3.75 -16.12 -23.41
C THR A 324 -4.89 -16.40 -22.45
N SER A 325 -4.69 -17.35 -21.55
CA SER A 325 -5.58 -17.64 -20.42
C SER A 325 -4.82 -17.48 -19.12
N VAL A 326 -5.38 -16.72 -18.17
CA VAL A 326 -4.81 -16.53 -16.83
C VAL A 326 -5.87 -16.88 -15.80
N THR A 327 -5.62 -17.93 -15.02
CA THR A 327 -6.46 -18.33 -13.89
C THR A 327 -5.67 -18.09 -12.63
N SER A 328 -6.25 -17.39 -11.65
CA SER A 328 -5.60 -17.21 -10.34
C SER A 328 -6.53 -17.54 -9.18
N TYR A 329 -5.92 -18.06 -8.13
CA TYR A 329 -6.52 -18.29 -6.82
C TYR A 329 -5.62 -17.64 -5.78
N THR A 330 -6.18 -16.70 -5.00
CA THR A 330 -5.49 -16.06 -3.88
C THR A 330 -6.21 -16.40 -2.60
N HIS A 331 -5.47 -16.85 -1.60
CA HIS A 331 -5.92 -16.95 -0.22
C HIS A 331 -5.08 -16.02 0.65
N ARG A 332 -5.72 -15.29 1.57
CA ARG A 332 -5.02 -14.41 2.50
C ARG A 332 -5.73 -14.39 3.84
N ALA A 333 -4.96 -14.49 4.92
CA ALA A 333 -5.43 -14.35 6.28
C ALA A 333 -4.62 -13.24 6.99
N VAL A 334 -5.29 -12.18 7.37
CA VAL A 334 -4.68 -11.03 8.07
C VAL A 334 -5.30 -10.90 9.45
N THR A 335 -4.47 -10.90 10.48
CA THR A 335 -4.86 -10.56 11.85
C THR A 335 -4.06 -9.34 12.30
N ILE A 336 -4.76 -8.28 12.65
CA ILE A 336 -4.17 -7.07 13.22
C ILE A 336 -4.54 -7.04 14.70
N VAL A 337 -3.54 -6.99 15.57
CA VAL A 337 -3.75 -6.80 17.02
C VAL A 337 -3.35 -5.37 17.38
N ARG A 338 -4.24 -4.66 18.07
CA ARG A 338 -4.01 -3.30 18.57
C ARG A 338 -4.28 -3.23 20.06
N ASP A 339 -3.47 -2.45 20.75
CA ASP A 339 -3.85 -1.99 22.07
C ASP A 339 -4.94 -0.91 21.94
N ALA A 340 -6.18 -1.27 22.21
CA ALA A 340 -7.31 -0.36 22.22
C ALA A 340 -7.72 0.04 23.66
N THR A 341 -6.84 -0.14 24.63
CA THR A 341 -7.11 0.21 26.05
C THR A 341 -7.40 1.70 26.20
N GLN A 342 -6.70 2.58 25.49
CA GLN A 342 -6.97 4.01 25.49
C GLN A 342 -8.33 4.36 24.86
N LEU A 343 -8.76 3.64 23.81
CA LEU A 343 -10.08 3.80 23.21
C LEU A 343 -11.16 3.33 24.18
N SER A 344 -11.07 2.09 24.66
CA SER A 344 -12.00 1.53 25.64
C SER A 344 -12.08 2.37 26.91
N GLY A 345 -10.94 2.77 27.45
CA GLY A 345 -10.86 3.64 28.61
C GLY A 345 -11.53 5.00 28.41
N SER A 346 -11.35 5.62 27.25
CA SER A 346 -11.98 6.89 26.92
C SER A 346 -13.51 6.80 26.83
N VAL A 347 -14.02 5.68 26.29
CA VAL A 347 -15.46 5.37 26.25
C VAL A 347 -15.99 5.14 27.68
N THR A 348 -15.32 4.31 28.46
CA THR A 348 -15.67 4.00 29.84
C THR A 348 -15.71 5.27 30.70
N PHE A 349 -14.74 6.16 30.54
CA PHE A 349 -14.75 7.45 31.22
C PHE A 349 -16.00 8.28 30.86
N ASP A 350 -16.34 8.36 29.58
CA ASP A 350 -17.54 9.10 29.14
C ASP A 350 -18.85 8.48 29.64
N LEU A 351 -18.94 7.15 29.69
CA LEU A 351 -20.11 6.42 30.23
C LEU A 351 -20.26 6.66 31.75
N SER A 352 -19.16 6.81 32.47
CA SER A 352 -19.17 7.03 33.94
C SER A 352 -19.40 8.47 34.37
N GLY A 353 -19.10 9.44 33.50
CA GLY A 353 -19.10 10.88 33.86
C GLY A 353 -20.33 11.70 33.41
N GLY A 354 -21.24 11.08 32.66
CA GLY A 354 -22.28 11.81 31.89
C GLY A 354 -23.60 12.04 32.58
N GLY A 355 -23.84 11.56 33.81
CA GLY A 355 -25.17 11.74 34.43
C GLY A 355 -25.23 11.41 35.91
N THR A 356 -26.24 11.95 36.57
CA THR A 356 -26.55 11.78 38.01
C THR A 356 -27.03 10.33 38.32
N THR A 357 -27.08 9.45 37.37
CA THR A 357 -27.66 8.10 37.48
C THR A 357 -26.64 6.96 37.34
N HIS A 358 -25.40 7.25 36.98
CA HIS A 358 -24.37 6.24 36.77
C HIS A 358 -23.24 6.36 37.80
N ASN A 359 -22.68 5.21 38.19
CA ASN A 359 -21.49 5.16 39.05
C ASN A 359 -20.27 5.67 38.28
N VAL A 360 -19.27 6.18 39.01
CA VAL A 360 -18.02 6.65 38.41
C VAL A 360 -17.00 5.52 38.39
N ALA A 361 -16.44 5.24 37.24
CA ALA A 361 -15.37 4.25 37.05
C ALA A 361 -14.08 4.72 37.75
N THR A 362 -13.45 3.81 38.49
CA THR A 362 -12.12 4.05 39.08
C THR A 362 -11.04 4.07 37.98
N PRO A 363 -9.87 4.69 38.26
CA PRO A 363 -8.74 4.66 37.33
C PRO A 363 -8.33 3.24 36.88
N ALA A 364 -8.41 2.24 37.77
CA ALA A 364 -8.10 0.86 37.43
C ALA A 364 -9.13 0.26 36.45
N GLN A 365 -10.42 0.59 36.63
CA GLN A 365 -11.48 0.14 35.72
C GLN A 365 -11.41 0.80 34.34
N VAL A 366 -10.94 2.05 34.23
CA VAL A 366 -10.70 2.71 32.93
C VAL A 366 -9.52 2.09 32.18
N ARG A 367 -8.59 1.42 32.89
CA ARG A 367 -7.38 0.80 32.33
C ARG A 367 -7.51 -0.71 32.13
N LEU A 368 -8.71 -1.25 32.03
CA LEU A 368 -8.89 -2.68 31.71
C LEU A 368 -8.26 -2.98 30.35
N ASN A 369 -7.42 -4.00 30.32
CA ASN A 369 -6.72 -4.44 29.12
C ASN A 369 -7.73 -4.77 28.01
N SER A 370 -7.60 -4.09 26.87
CA SER A 370 -8.54 -4.16 25.77
C SER A 370 -7.81 -4.36 24.43
N PRO A 371 -7.25 -5.55 24.17
CA PRO A 371 -6.71 -5.83 22.84
C PRO A 371 -7.85 -5.88 21.82
N LEU A 372 -7.72 -5.15 20.73
CA LEU A 372 -8.64 -5.21 19.60
C LEU A 372 -8.05 -6.08 18.50
N TYR A 373 -8.76 -7.12 18.14
CA TYR A 373 -8.42 -8.00 17.04
C TYR A 373 -9.24 -7.63 15.81
N ASP A 374 -8.56 -7.27 14.72
CA ASP A 374 -9.15 -7.12 13.40
C ASP A 374 -8.73 -8.33 12.56
N ARG A 375 -9.68 -9.17 12.15
CA ARG A 375 -9.41 -10.38 11.37
C ARG A 375 -10.02 -10.27 9.99
N THR A 376 -9.20 -10.47 8.97
CA THR A 376 -9.64 -10.52 7.56
C THR A 376 -9.23 -11.85 6.95
N GLY A 377 -10.18 -12.65 6.53
CA GLY A 377 -9.96 -13.80 5.64
C GLY A 377 -10.41 -13.43 4.23
N LEU A 378 -9.58 -13.67 3.23
CA LEU A 378 -9.86 -13.32 1.84
C LEU A 378 -9.61 -14.51 0.93
N THR A 379 -10.55 -14.76 0.02
CA THR A 379 -10.40 -15.70 -1.09
C THR A 379 -10.78 -14.99 -2.37
N VAL A 380 -9.87 -14.96 -3.34
CA VAL A 380 -10.09 -14.38 -4.67
C VAL A 380 -9.87 -15.44 -5.73
N VAL A 381 -10.83 -15.60 -6.63
CA VAL A 381 -10.67 -16.40 -7.85
C VAL A 381 -10.85 -15.47 -9.03
N SER A 382 -9.91 -15.48 -9.97
CA SER A 382 -10.06 -14.72 -11.21
C SER A 382 -9.73 -15.55 -12.44
N GLN A 383 -10.38 -15.20 -13.55
CA GLN A 383 -10.15 -15.76 -14.88
C GLN A 383 -10.11 -14.64 -15.88
N GLU A 384 -9.02 -14.56 -16.64
CA GLU A 384 -8.93 -13.72 -17.83
C GLU A 384 -8.67 -14.61 -19.05
N LEU A 385 -9.40 -14.36 -20.11
CA LEU A 385 -9.17 -14.97 -21.43
C LEU A 385 -9.07 -13.85 -22.44
N ARG A 386 -7.95 -13.78 -23.17
CA ARG A 386 -7.72 -12.75 -24.19
C ARG A 386 -7.14 -13.33 -25.48
N LEU A 387 -7.53 -12.74 -26.57
CA LEU A 387 -6.99 -12.98 -27.91
C LEU A 387 -6.38 -11.68 -28.41
N ALA A 388 -5.17 -11.75 -28.94
CA ALA A 388 -4.43 -10.59 -29.42
C ALA A 388 -3.77 -10.89 -30.76
N SER A 389 -3.71 -9.90 -31.65
CA SER A 389 -2.91 -10.00 -32.89
C SER A 389 -1.41 -10.12 -32.57
N THR A 390 -0.66 -10.83 -33.41
CA THR A 390 0.81 -10.98 -33.32
C THR A 390 1.48 -10.46 -34.58
N GLY A 391 2.77 -10.17 -34.50
CA GLY A 391 3.54 -9.61 -35.60
C GLY A 391 3.19 -8.16 -35.92
N THR A 392 3.70 -7.66 -37.05
CA THR A 392 3.46 -6.29 -37.51
C THR A 392 2.22 -6.29 -38.41
N GLN A 393 1.14 -5.63 -37.99
CA GLN A 393 -0.12 -5.51 -38.71
C GLN A 393 -0.50 -4.06 -38.92
N THR A 394 -1.36 -3.76 -39.91
CA THR A 394 -1.93 -2.41 -40.09
C THR A 394 -2.82 -2.02 -38.93
N VAL A 395 -3.46 -3.02 -38.31
CA VAL A 395 -4.26 -2.83 -37.06
C VAL A 395 -3.85 -3.90 -36.09
N ASP A 396 -3.20 -3.49 -35.01
CA ASP A 396 -2.98 -4.32 -33.83
C ASP A 396 -4.22 -4.28 -32.95
N TRP A 397 -4.63 -5.43 -32.44
CA TRP A 397 -5.81 -5.50 -31.61
C TRP A 397 -5.67 -6.56 -30.51
N LEU A 398 -6.38 -6.36 -29.43
CA LEU A 398 -6.62 -7.36 -28.40
C LEU A 398 -8.08 -7.28 -27.94
N GLY A 399 -8.65 -8.41 -27.55
CA GLY A 399 -9.96 -8.49 -26.94
C GLY A 399 -9.97 -9.56 -25.87
N GLY A 400 -10.74 -9.36 -24.80
CA GLY A 400 -10.75 -10.29 -23.68
C GLY A 400 -12.01 -10.27 -22.86
N LEU A 401 -12.16 -11.33 -22.07
CA LEU A 401 -13.18 -11.51 -21.06
C LEU A 401 -12.51 -11.66 -19.70
N PHE A 402 -13.12 -11.09 -18.68
CA PHE A 402 -12.65 -11.17 -17.30
C PHE A 402 -13.80 -11.54 -16.36
N TRP A 403 -13.52 -12.43 -15.44
CA TRP A 403 -14.38 -12.78 -14.33
C TRP A 403 -13.58 -12.81 -13.03
N GLN A 404 -14.21 -12.35 -11.93
CA GLN A 404 -13.63 -12.42 -10.59
C GLN A 404 -14.72 -12.66 -9.55
N HIS A 405 -14.39 -13.48 -8.57
CA HIS A 405 -15.15 -13.63 -7.34
C HIS A 405 -14.27 -13.40 -6.12
N ILE A 406 -14.72 -12.53 -5.23
CA ILE A 406 -14.06 -12.23 -3.95
C ILE A 406 -15.01 -12.62 -2.83
N GLY A 407 -14.57 -13.57 -1.99
CA GLY A 407 -15.16 -13.86 -0.70
C GLY A 407 -14.29 -13.22 0.39
N ARG A 408 -14.88 -12.38 1.25
CA ARG A 408 -14.18 -11.81 2.40
C ARG A 408 -14.96 -12.06 3.67
N HIS A 409 -14.28 -12.57 4.68
CA HIS A 409 -14.73 -12.58 6.07
C HIS A 409 -13.95 -11.50 6.83
N TYR A 410 -14.66 -10.63 7.52
CA TYR A 410 -14.07 -9.59 8.35
C TYR A 410 -14.75 -9.57 9.71
N GLY A 411 -13.95 -9.57 10.77
CA GLY A 411 -14.45 -9.50 12.13
C GLY A 411 -13.57 -8.66 13.04
N GLN A 412 -14.20 -7.98 13.98
CA GLN A 412 -13.52 -7.31 15.08
C GLN A 412 -14.03 -7.83 16.40
N ASP A 413 -13.13 -8.09 17.35
CA ASP A 413 -13.46 -8.37 18.73
C ASP A 413 -12.55 -7.62 19.69
N LEU A 414 -13.16 -7.04 20.73
CA LEU A 414 -12.51 -6.26 21.78
C LEU A 414 -12.67 -6.98 23.13
N PRO A 415 -12.02 -8.15 23.36
CA PRO A 415 -12.10 -8.83 24.65
C PRO A 415 -11.45 -7.96 25.75
N THR A 416 -12.25 -7.61 26.75
CA THR A 416 -11.84 -6.73 27.86
C THR A 416 -12.20 -7.40 29.17
N PRO A 417 -11.35 -8.30 29.72
CA PRO A 417 -11.65 -9.08 30.90
C PRO A 417 -12.12 -8.22 32.09
N GLY A 418 -13.30 -8.53 32.63
CA GLY A 418 -13.94 -7.77 33.71
C GLY A 418 -14.88 -6.66 33.24
N TYR A 419 -15.06 -6.46 31.92
CA TYR A 419 -15.89 -5.37 31.40
C TYR A 419 -17.38 -5.56 31.70
N ASP A 420 -17.90 -6.77 31.69
CA ASP A 420 -19.30 -7.03 32.01
C ASP A 420 -19.64 -6.69 33.47
N ALA A 421 -18.72 -6.95 34.39
CA ALA A 421 -18.86 -6.53 35.79
C ALA A 421 -18.81 -4.98 35.90
N LEU A 422 -17.93 -4.34 35.16
CA LEU A 422 -17.84 -2.87 35.08
C LEU A 422 -19.11 -2.28 34.46
N SER A 423 -19.60 -2.84 33.36
CA SER A 423 -20.82 -2.43 32.68
C SER A 423 -22.01 -2.45 33.63
N THR A 424 -22.19 -3.56 34.36
CA THR A 424 -23.22 -3.71 35.38
C THR A 424 -23.04 -2.66 36.50
N PHE A 425 -21.83 -2.45 37.00
CA PHE A 425 -21.53 -1.45 37.99
C PHE A 425 -21.90 -0.03 37.55
N LEU A 426 -21.64 0.28 36.27
CA LEU A 426 -22.00 1.56 35.65
C LEU A 426 -23.50 1.69 35.32
N GLY A 427 -24.29 0.64 35.47
CA GLY A 427 -25.73 0.61 35.15
C GLY A 427 -26.06 0.40 33.69
N TYR A 428 -25.16 -0.25 32.93
CA TYR A 428 -25.35 -0.61 31.53
C TYR A 428 -25.53 -2.14 31.35
N PRO A 429 -26.11 -2.59 30.23
CA PRO A 429 -26.18 -4.01 29.88
C PRO A 429 -24.79 -4.63 29.72
N THR A 430 -24.68 -5.92 30.00
CA THR A 430 -23.47 -6.72 29.72
C THR A 430 -23.33 -7.03 28.23
N SER A 431 -22.14 -7.42 27.81
CA SER A 431 -21.83 -7.79 26.43
C SER A 431 -22.76 -8.90 25.90
N PRO A 432 -23.03 -10.01 26.62
CA PRO A 432 -23.99 -11.03 26.18
C PRO A 432 -25.43 -10.53 26.04
N GLN A 433 -25.88 -9.60 26.88
CA GLN A 433 -27.21 -8.99 26.75
C GLN A 433 -27.35 -8.17 25.47
N LEU A 434 -26.23 -7.73 24.91
CA LEU A 434 -26.14 -6.98 23.64
C LEU A 434 -25.62 -7.82 22.47
N GLY A 435 -25.69 -9.18 22.59
CA GLY A 435 -25.39 -10.11 21.52
C GLY A 435 -23.89 -10.34 21.25
N ALA A 436 -22.98 -9.82 22.10
CA ALA A 436 -21.55 -10.05 21.99
C ALA A 436 -21.05 -11.17 22.92
N PRO A 437 -19.85 -11.72 22.72
CA PRO A 437 -19.23 -12.63 23.67
C PRO A 437 -19.06 -11.99 25.06
N PRO A 438 -18.92 -12.77 26.15
CA PRO A 438 -18.66 -12.23 27.49
C PRO A 438 -17.43 -11.29 27.49
N ASP A 439 -17.51 -10.22 28.28
CA ASP A 439 -16.45 -9.22 28.45
C ASP A 439 -15.97 -8.59 27.11
N THR A 440 -16.86 -8.50 26.11
CA THR A 440 -16.54 -8.00 24.78
C THR A 440 -17.42 -6.78 24.44
N PRO A 441 -17.06 -5.57 24.86
CA PRO A 441 -17.87 -4.36 24.67
C PRO A 441 -18.05 -3.94 23.21
N PHE A 442 -17.19 -4.43 22.29
CA PHE A 442 -17.35 -4.27 20.85
C PHE A 442 -17.11 -5.61 20.13
N TYR A 443 -18.02 -5.97 19.24
CA TYR A 443 -17.93 -7.16 18.39
C TYR A 443 -18.55 -6.90 17.03
N SER A 444 -17.93 -7.42 15.98
CA SER A 444 -18.50 -7.44 14.64
C SER A 444 -18.08 -8.69 13.88
N ASP A 445 -18.95 -9.15 12.99
CA ASP A 445 -18.72 -10.31 12.12
C ASP A 445 -19.44 -10.10 10.78
N PHE A 446 -18.67 -10.01 9.69
CA PHE A 446 -19.16 -9.69 8.35
C PHE A 446 -18.63 -10.64 7.30
N HIS A 447 -19.51 -11.02 6.38
CA HIS A 447 -19.19 -11.77 5.18
C HIS A 447 -19.55 -10.93 3.95
N TYR A 448 -18.58 -10.74 3.07
CA TYR A 448 -18.75 -10.05 1.80
C TYR A 448 -18.61 -11.05 0.66
N SER A 449 -19.46 -10.94 -0.35
CA SER A 449 -19.36 -11.67 -1.60
C SER A 449 -19.46 -10.69 -2.75
N LEU A 450 -18.37 -10.52 -3.48
CA LEU A 450 -18.29 -9.65 -4.66
C LEU A 450 -18.10 -10.50 -5.91
N ARG A 451 -18.85 -10.18 -6.97
CA ARG A 451 -18.72 -10.79 -8.30
C ARG A 451 -18.57 -9.70 -9.34
N GLN A 452 -17.63 -9.88 -10.24
CA GLN A 452 -17.38 -8.96 -11.34
C GLN A 452 -17.24 -9.73 -12.65
N TYR A 453 -17.84 -9.18 -13.71
CA TYR A 453 -17.69 -9.62 -15.09
C TYR A 453 -17.29 -8.42 -15.93
N ALA A 454 -16.41 -8.65 -16.91
CA ALA A 454 -16.07 -7.62 -17.87
C ALA A 454 -15.76 -8.21 -19.25
N ALA A 455 -16.04 -7.41 -20.28
CA ALA A 455 -15.53 -7.61 -21.62
C ALA A 455 -14.75 -6.36 -22.03
N PHE A 456 -13.58 -6.54 -22.63
CA PHE A 456 -12.71 -5.43 -23.01
C PHE A 456 -12.01 -5.68 -24.32
N GLY A 457 -11.59 -4.61 -24.95
CA GLY A 457 -10.79 -4.68 -26.16
C GLY A 457 -10.14 -3.34 -26.46
N GLU A 458 -9.06 -3.41 -27.22
CA GLU A 458 -8.29 -2.27 -27.69
C GLU A 458 -7.75 -2.58 -29.09
N ALA A 459 -7.78 -1.57 -29.96
CA ALA A 459 -7.18 -1.66 -31.28
C ALA A 459 -6.34 -0.43 -31.58
N THR A 460 -5.18 -0.62 -32.14
CA THR A 460 -4.25 0.41 -32.61
C THR A 460 -4.15 0.34 -34.12
N TRP A 461 -4.63 1.37 -34.79
CA TRP A 461 -4.49 1.54 -36.22
C TRP A 461 -3.22 2.34 -36.52
N HIS A 462 -2.29 1.73 -37.22
CA HIS A 462 -1.09 2.36 -37.77
C HIS A 462 -1.49 3.14 -39.06
N VAL A 463 -1.95 4.38 -38.88
CA VAL A 463 -2.46 5.25 -39.95
C VAL A 463 -1.36 5.55 -40.98
N THR A 464 -0.15 5.80 -40.47
CA THR A 464 1.11 5.91 -41.22
C THR A 464 2.21 5.24 -40.39
N GLU A 465 3.43 5.17 -40.95
CA GLU A 465 4.61 4.73 -40.18
C GLU A 465 4.88 5.59 -38.94
N GLN A 466 4.42 6.86 -38.95
CA GLN A 466 4.63 7.81 -37.87
C GLN A 466 3.41 8.00 -36.98
N LEU A 467 2.19 7.83 -37.51
CA LEU A 467 0.94 8.14 -36.82
C LEU A 467 0.18 6.88 -36.47
N GLY A 468 -0.04 6.66 -35.18
CA GLY A 468 -0.89 5.62 -34.63
C GLY A 468 -2.13 6.19 -33.93
N ALA A 469 -3.26 5.50 -34.04
CA ALA A 469 -4.48 5.82 -33.34
C ALA A 469 -4.99 4.58 -32.61
N THR A 470 -5.12 4.67 -31.29
CA THR A 470 -5.60 3.56 -30.44
C THR A 470 -6.96 3.90 -29.88
N GLY A 471 -7.89 2.96 -29.96
CA GLY A 471 -9.19 3.02 -29.31
C GLY A 471 -9.44 1.78 -28.46
N GLY A 472 -9.85 1.97 -27.22
CA GLY A 472 -10.14 0.89 -26.29
C GLY A 472 -11.44 1.10 -25.53
N LEU A 473 -12.09 0.02 -25.14
CA LEU A 473 -13.32 0.02 -24.36
C LEU A 473 -13.37 -1.20 -23.44
N ARG A 474 -13.83 -0.99 -22.21
CA ARG A 474 -14.23 -2.04 -21.26
C ARG A 474 -15.66 -1.81 -20.83
N TYR A 475 -16.48 -2.84 -20.90
CA TYR A 475 -17.74 -2.93 -20.18
C TYR A 475 -17.55 -3.77 -18.92
N TYR A 476 -18.09 -3.31 -17.79
CA TYR A 476 -18.07 -4.06 -16.54
C TYR A 476 -19.47 -4.15 -15.92
N ASN A 477 -19.69 -5.23 -15.17
CA ASN A 477 -20.84 -5.44 -14.31
C ASN A 477 -20.34 -6.02 -12.97
N PHE A 478 -20.85 -5.48 -11.87
CA PHE A 478 -20.41 -5.79 -10.55
C PHE A 478 -21.59 -5.90 -9.60
N ALA A 479 -21.52 -6.84 -8.65
CA ALA A 479 -22.47 -6.98 -7.55
C ALA A 479 -21.73 -7.39 -6.27
N GLU A 480 -22.04 -6.70 -5.17
CA GLU A 480 -21.54 -7.03 -3.83
C GLU A 480 -22.70 -7.19 -2.86
N ASN A 481 -22.64 -8.24 -2.06
CA ASN A 481 -23.54 -8.50 -0.95
C ASN A 481 -22.73 -8.61 0.34
N ARG A 482 -23.27 -8.02 1.41
CA ARG A 482 -22.73 -8.15 2.76
C ARG A 482 -23.80 -8.70 3.68
N THR A 483 -23.40 -9.65 4.54
CA THR A 483 -24.19 -10.16 5.66
C THR A 483 -23.36 -10.09 6.93
N GLY A 484 -23.99 -9.99 8.08
CA GLY A 484 -23.30 -9.93 9.36
C GLY A 484 -24.00 -9.00 10.35
N TYR A 485 -23.32 -8.69 11.46
CA TYR A 485 -23.87 -7.87 12.52
C TYR A 485 -22.78 -7.20 13.37
N PHE A 486 -23.17 -6.14 14.07
CA PHE A 486 -22.45 -5.54 15.19
C PHE A 486 -23.12 -5.89 16.51
N ALA A 487 -22.34 -5.92 17.61
CA ALA A 487 -22.81 -6.25 18.94
C ALA A 487 -21.94 -5.58 20.03
N GLY A 488 -22.43 -5.64 21.28
CA GLY A 488 -21.73 -5.09 22.44
C GLY A 488 -22.11 -3.64 22.77
N LEU A 489 -21.65 -3.16 23.91
CA LEU A 489 -22.05 -1.87 24.45
C LEU A 489 -21.61 -0.68 23.57
N PHE A 490 -20.48 -0.79 22.86
CA PHE A 490 -19.95 0.31 22.08
C PHE A 490 -20.61 0.43 20.69
N ALA A 491 -21.14 -0.65 20.15
CA ALA A 491 -21.82 -0.63 18.86
C ALA A 491 -23.34 -0.64 18.97
N GLY A 492 -23.87 -1.35 19.98
CA GLY A 492 -25.27 -1.78 20.06
C GLY A 492 -25.56 -2.91 19.06
N PRO A 493 -26.59 -3.74 19.32
CA PRO A 493 -26.98 -4.78 18.37
C PRO A 493 -27.54 -4.14 17.10
N SER A 494 -26.85 -4.35 15.97
CA SER A 494 -27.24 -3.77 14.68
C SER A 494 -26.99 -4.77 13.55
N PRO A 495 -28.01 -5.06 12.69
CA PRO A 495 -27.78 -5.85 11.50
C PRO A 495 -26.92 -5.07 10.51
N GLY A 496 -25.90 -5.73 9.98
CA GLY A 496 -24.96 -5.16 9.01
C GLY A 496 -25.22 -5.60 7.56
N GLN A 497 -26.47 -5.94 7.20
CA GLN A 497 -26.80 -6.39 5.86
C GLN A 497 -26.80 -5.24 4.85
N GLY A 498 -26.31 -5.51 3.65
CA GLY A 498 -26.31 -4.55 2.57
C GLY A 498 -26.02 -5.19 1.22
N SER A 499 -26.38 -4.48 0.16
CA SER A 499 -26.02 -4.84 -1.21
C SER A 499 -25.79 -3.62 -2.06
N VAL A 500 -24.89 -3.75 -3.02
CA VAL A 500 -24.63 -2.74 -4.04
C VAL A 500 -24.35 -3.44 -5.36
N ASN A 501 -24.82 -2.86 -6.45
CA ASN A 501 -24.49 -3.31 -7.80
C ASN A 501 -24.30 -2.10 -8.71
N SER A 502 -23.48 -2.26 -9.72
CA SER A 502 -23.30 -1.27 -10.74
C SER A 502 -22.79 -1.88 -12.04
N ASN A 503 -22.89 -1.10 -13.11
CA ASN A 503 -22.28 -1.40 -14.39
C ASN A 503 -21.82 -0.11 -15.06
N GLY A 504 -20.91 -0.24 -16.00
CA GLY A 504 -20.41 0.92 -16.69
C GLY A 504 -19.45 0.58 -17.83
N VAL A 505 -18.92 1.65 -18.41
CA VAL A 505 -17.93 1.57 -19.48
C VAL A 505 -16.71 2.41 -19.14
N SER A 506 -15.52 1.91 -19.52
CA SER A 506 -14.24 2.61 -19.39
C SER A 506 -13.60 2.71 -20.79
N PRO A 507 -13.81 3.83 -21.50
CA PRO A 507 -13.19 4.07 -22.80
C PRO A 507 -11.77 4.62 -22.63
N ARG A 508 -10.93 4.40 -23.66
CA ARG A 508 -9.62 5.00 -23.84
C ARG A 508 -9.39 5.33 -25.32
N GLY A 509 -8.82 6.51 -25.58
CA GLY A 509 -8.34 6.91 -26.89
C GLY A 509 -6.94 7.46 -26.78
N ILE A 510 -6.02 7.03 -27.66
CA ILE A 510 -4.64 7.50 -27.69
C ILE A 510 -4.26 7.83 -29.14
N LEU A 511 -3.59 8.96 -29.32
CA LEU A 511 -2.89 9.32 -30.53
C LEU A 511 -1.40 9.31 -30.29
N THR A 512 -0.64 8.66 -31.16
CA THR A 512 0.81 8.63 -31.12
C THR A 512 1.39 9.23 -32.38
N TYR A 513 2.41 10.06 -32.24
CA TYR A 513 3.13 10.60 -33.36
C TYR A 513 4.64 10.43 -33.16
N LYS A 514 5.22 9.51 -33.90
CA LYS A 514 6.65 9.19 -33.88
C LYS A 514 7.36 10.07 -34.92
N LEU A 515 7.79 11.25 -34.48
CA LEU A 515 8.45 12.24 -35.36
C LEU A 515 9.77 11.72 -35.90
N THR A 516 10.55 11.04 -35.03
CA THR A 516 11.78 10.30 -35.38
C THR A 516 11.80 8.98 -34.62
N PRO A 517 12.71 8.04 -34.92
CA PRO A 517 12.87 6.82 -34.13
C PRO A 517 13.12 7.04 -32.64
N ASP A 518 13.66 8.22 -32.29
CA ASP A 518 14.04 8.58 -30.93
C ASP A 518 13.16 9.69 -30.30
N LEU A 519 12.05 10.10 -30.97
CA LEU A 519 11.13 11.13 -30.47
C LEU A 519 9.68 10.76 -30.77
N LEU A 520 8.94 10.46 -29.70
CA LEU A 520 7.53 10.13 -29.74
C LEU A 520 6.74 11.17 -28.94
N PHE A 521 5.65 11.63 -29.51
CA PHE A 521 4.61 12.40 -28.82
C PHE A 521 3.36 11.52 -28.69
N ASP A 522 2.66 11.67 -27.56
CA ASP A 522 1.39 11.01 -27.34
C ASP A 522 0.37 11.95 -26.73
N ALA A 523 -0.91 11.67 -27.02
CA ALA A 523 -2.05 12.35 -26.44
C ALA A 523 -3.10 11.31 -26.07
N GLN A 524 -3.55 11.31 -24.82
CA GLN A 524 -4.47 10.31 -24.30
C GLN A 524 -5.69 10.97 -23.66
N VAL A 525 -6.86 10.35 -23.91
CA VAL A 525 -8.07 10.54 -23.12
C VAL A 525 -8.51 9.18 -22.62
N SER A 526 -8.62 9.02 -21.30
CA SER A 526 -8.97 7.74 -20.68
C SER A 526 -9.92 7.93 -19.52
N ARG A 527 -10.74 6.91 -19.25
CA ARG A 527 -11.64 6.88 -18.10
C ARG A 527 -11.24 5.76 -17.16
N GLY A 528 -11.00 6.11 -15.90
CA GLY A 528 -10.89 5.18 -14.78
C GLY A 528 -12.21 5.03 -14.03
N PHE A 529 -12.26 4.02 -13.16
CA PHE A 529 -13.38 3.81 -12.28
C PHE A 529 -12.99 2.97 -11.07
N ARG A 530 -13.64 3.25 -9.94
CA ARG A 530 -13.59 2.44 -8.72
C ARG A 530 -15.00 2.07 -8.31
N LEU A 531 -15.21 0.81 -7.94
CA LEU A 531 -16.52 0.27 -7.62
C LEU A 531 -17.06 0.84 -6.31
N GLY A 532 -18.36 1.05 -6.24
CA GLY A 532 -19.08 1.46 -5.04
C GLY A 532 -19.03 0.40 -3.93
N GLY A 533 -19.62 0.69 -2.79
CA GLY A 533 -19.60 -0.21 -1.65
C GLY A 533 -20.65 0.11 -0.59
N ILE A 534 -20.53 -0.57 0.56
CA ILE A 534 -21.50 -0.59 1.64
C ILE A 534 -20.83 -0.07 2.91
N ASN A 535 -21.30 1.08 3.44
CA ASN A 535 -20.83 1.61 4.72
C ASN A 535 -21.24 0.70 5.89
N ASP A 536 -20.38 0.63 6.87
CA ASP A 536 -20.72 0.06 8.16
C ASP A 536 -21.67 1.01 8.91
N PRO A 537 -22.61 0.49 9.69
CA PRO A 537 -23.37 1.31 10.60
C PRO A 537 -22.47 2.06 11.58
N ILE A 538 -22.80 3.31 11.88
CA ILE A 538 -22.06 4.06 12.91
C ILE A 538 -22.35 3.50 14.30
N ASN A 539 -21.41 3.64 15.24
CA ASN A 539 -21.55 3.21 16.63
C ASN A 539 -22.44 4.21 17.40
N VAL A 540 -23.76 4.14 17.16
CA VAL A 540 -24.75 5.07 17.69
C VAL A 540 -24.62 5.34 19.20
N PRO A 541 -24.33 4.35 20.07
CA PRO A 541 -24.15 4.58 21.51
C PRO A 541 -23.01 5.54 21.86
N LEU A 542 -22.04 5.72 20.98
CA LEU A 542 -20.89 6.59 21.18
C LEU A 542 -21.08 8.00 20.59
N CYS A 543 -22.08 8.18 19.72
CA CYS A 543 -22.32 9.44 19.02
C CYS A 543 -22.82 10.52 19.98
N LYS A 544 -22.31 11.74 19.83
CA LYS A 544 -22.70 12.92 20.61
C LYS A 544 -23.22 14.02 19.68
N GLY A 545 -24.04 14.91 20.24
CA GLY A 545 -24.58 16.04 19.48
C GLY A 545 -25.41 15.59 18.27
N ASN A 546 -25.08 16.12 17.10
CA ASN A 546 -25.78 15.87 15.83
C ASN A 546 -25.08 14.82 14.95
N ASP A 547 -24.11 14.09 15.46
CA ASP A 547 -23.30 13.19 14.63
C ASP A 547 -24.13 12.05 14.00
N VAL A 548 -25.16 11.56 14.71
CA VAL A 548 -26.08 10.57 14.13
C VAL A 548 -26.82 11.12 12.91
N GLN A 549 -27.25 12.38 12.94
CA GLN A 549 -27.94 13.03 11.83
C GLN A 549 -27.00 13.34 10.67
N VAL A 550 -25.75 13.67 10.96
CA VAL A 550 -24.72 13.98 9.95
C VAL A 550 -24.25 12.72 9.21
N PHE A 551 -24.01 11.63 9.94
CA PHE A 551 -23.31 10.45 9.41
C PHE A 551 -24.19 9.21 9.24
N GLY A 552 -25.28 9.07 10.00
CA GLY A 552 -26.03 7.80 10.12
C GLY A 552 -26.84 7.37 8.90
N ASN A 553 -27.07 8.27 7.91
CA ASN A 553 -27.88 7.97 6.74
C ASN A 553 -27.08 7.44 5.53
N GLN A 554 -25.77 7.32 5.62
CA GLN A 554 -24.90 6.89 4.51
C GLN A 554 -24.74 5.37 4.49
N LYS A 555 -25.71 4.67 3.91
CA LYS A 555 -25.68 3.18 3.84
C LYS A 555 -24.74 2.66 2.76
N ASN A 556 -24.72 3.29 1.59
CA ASN A 556 -23.94 2.86 0.43
C ASN A 556 -23.29 4.08 -0.21
N TRP A 557 -22.23 3.83 -0.96
CA TRP A 557 -21.63 4.82 -1.86
C TRP A 557 -21.59 4.30 -3.29
N ARG A 558 -21.61 5.26 -4.25
CA ARG A 558 -21.61 4.98 -5.69
C ARG A 558 -20.20 4.77 -6.21
N ASP A 559 -20.12 4.25 -7.45
CA ASP A 559 -18.88 4.19 -8.22
C ASP A 559 -18.27 5.58 -8.35
N GLU A 560 -16.99 5.66 -8.14
CA GLU A 560 -16.14 6.79 -8.50
C GLU A 560 -15.72 6.63 -9.96
N LYS A 561 -15.59 7.74 -10.68
CA LYS A 561 -15.22 7.77 -12.09
C LYS A 561 -14.35 8.97 -12.35
N ASP A 562 -13.32 8.79 -13.14
CA ASP A 562 -12.46 9.88 -13.54
C ASP A 562 -12.29 9.97 -15.06
N TRP A 563 -12.05 11.17 -15.55
CA TRP A 563 -11.60 11.44 -16.90
C TRP A 563 -10.21 12.05 -16.85
N ASN A 564 -9.25 11.39 -17.46
CA ASN A 564 -7.88 11.84 -17.58
C ASN A 564 -7.58 12.29 -19.00
N TYR A 565 -6.96 13.46 -19.10
CA TYR A 565 -6.42 14.04 -20.32
C TYR A 565 -4.91 14.16 -20.13
N GLU A 566 -4.13 13.61 -21.05
CA GLU A 566 -2.69 13.51 -20.94
C GLU A 566 -2.00 13.87 -22.25
N LEU A 567 -0.88 14.56 -22.16
CA LEU A 567 0.01 14.85 -23.27
C LEU A 567 1.41 14.47 -22.83
N GLY A 568 2.05 13.60 -23.62
CA GLY A 568 3.38 13.07 -23.35
C GLY A 568 4.37 13.31 -24.47
N ALA A 569 5.65 13.33 -24.08
CA ALA A 569 6.77 13.29 -25.02
C ALA A 569 7.87 12.39 -24.46
N LYS A 570 8.34 11.46 -25.28
CA LYS A 570 9.45 10.54 -24.97
C LYS A 570 10.56 10.76 -25.97
N THR A 571 11.77 11.00 -25.47
CA THR A 571 12.89 11.29 -26.33
C THR A 571 14.17 10.63 -25.86
N GLN A 572 15.00 10.25 -26.84
CA GLN A 572 16.37 9.80 -26.63
C GLN A 572 17.29 10.66 -27.50
N PHE A 573 18.43 11.05 -26.97
CA PHE A 573 19.40 11.88 -27.69
C PHE A 573 20.84 11.57 -27.26
N LEU A 574 21.85 12.17 -27.92
CA LEU A 574 23.28 11.87 -27.73
C LEU A 574 23.59 10.39 -27.91
N ASP A 575 23.22 9.82 -29.06
CA ASP A 575 23.35 8.38 -29.38
C ASP A 575 22.64 7.51 -28.33
N ARG A 576 21.44 7.91 -27.90
CA ARG A 576 20.60 7.26 -26.87
C ARG A 576 21.24 7.21 -25.48
N LYS A 577 22.31 7.95 -25.23
CA LYS A 577 22.91 8.05 -23.89
C LYS A 577 22.09 8.87 -22.90
N VAL A 578 21.13 9.62 -23.38
CA VAL A 578 20.20 10.40 -22.57
C VAL A 578 18.78 10.06 -23.00
N THR A 579 17.97 9.67 -22.04
CA THR A 579 16.52 9.49 -22.17
C THR A 579 15.82 10.56 -21.36
N PHE A 580 14.86 11.24 -21.95
CA PHE A 580 14.04 12.24 -21.28
C PHE A 580 12.58 12.04 -21.66
N ASN A 581 11.73 11.81 -20.65
CA ASN A 581 10.30 11.65 -20.79
C ASN A 581 9.61 12.74 -19.96
N ILE A 582 8.56 13.31 -20.50
CA ILE A 582 7.74 14.31 -19.82
C ILE A 582 6.27 14.10 -20.16
N ASP A 583 5.41 14.16 -19.14
CA ASP A 583 3.97 14.00 -19.26
C ASP A 583 3.26 15.10 -18.47
N ALA A 584 2.24 15.72 -19.07
CA ALA A 584 1.35 16.66 -18.42
C ALA A 584 -0.05 16.06 -18.40
N PHE A 585 -0.71 16.08 -17.23
CA PHE A 585 -2.01 15.47 -17.05
C PHE A 585 -3.01 16.38 -16.36
N TRP A 586 -4.29 16.14 -16.67
CA TRP A 586 -5.42 16.73 -15.98
C TRP A 586 -6.53 15.70 -15.83
N THR A 587 -6.84 15.35 -14.57
CA THR A 587 -7.85 14.36 -14.20
C THR A 587 -9.00 15.05 -13.49
N HIS A 588 -10.22 14.88 -14.02
CA HIS A 588 -11.45 15.29 -13.39
C HIS A 588 -12.13 14.07 -12.76
N ILE A 589 -12.35 14.11 -11.44
CA ILE A 589 -12.87 13.00 -10.65
C ILE A 589 -14.32 13.32 -10.26
N GLN A 590 -15.23 12.41 -10.56
CA GLN A 590 -16.64 12.47 -10.21
C GLN A 590 -16.98 11.44 -9.16
N ASP A 591 -17.78 11.85 -8.16
CA ASP A 591 -18.21 10.98 -7.05
C ASP A 591 -17.02 10.37 -6.27
N LEU A 592 -15.95 11.17 -6.04
CA LEU A 592 -14.77 10.71 -5.27
C LEU A 592 -15.21 10.03 -3.97
N GLN A 593 -14.81 8.80 -3.77
CA GLN A 593 -15.11 8.04 -2.55
C GLN A 593 -14.16 8.48 -1.43
N ALA A 594 -14.57 9.48 -0.70
CA ALA A 594 -13.80 10.07 0.38
C ALA A 594 -14.14 9.42 1.73
N THR A 595 -13.11 8.92 2.41
CA THR A 595 -13.21 8.36 3.76
C THR A 595 -13.04 9.45 4.80
N THR A 596 -13.92 9.49 5.80
CA THR A 596 -13.85 10.45 6.90
C THR A 596 -14.28 9.84 8.24
N THR A 597 -13.80 10.40 9.34
CA THR A 597 -14.22 10.02 10.69
C THR A 597 -15.65 10.52 10.96
N ALA A 598 -16.50 9.66 11.50
CA ALA A 598 -17.88 10.00 11.85
C ALA A 598 -17.96 10.73 13.20
N GLY A 599 -17.27 11.84 13.34
CA GLY A 599 -17.27 12.68 14.55
C GLY A 599 -16.93 11.90 15.82
N SER A 600 -17.81 11.97 16.83
CA SER A 600 -17.64 11.27 18.12
C SER A 600 -18.03 9.80 18.10
N CYS A 601 -18.59 9.29 16.99
CA CYS A 601 -19.14 7.93 16.89
C CYS A 601 -18.10 6.81 16.86
N SER A 602 -16.79 7.11 16.84
CA SER A 602 -15.70 6.13 16.68
C SER A 602 -15.87 5.21 15.48
N SER A 603 -16.46 5.73 14.40
CA SER A 603 -16.71 5.01 13.14
C SER A 603 -16.12 5.81 12.00
N ARG A 604 -15.94 5.16 10.86
CA ARG A 604 -15.55 5.80 9.61
C ARG A 604 -16.59 5.55 8.53
N ILE A 605 -16.81 6.57 7.71
CA ILE A 605 -17.87 6.57 6.70
C ILE A 605 -17.27 7.06 5.38
N VAL A 606 -17.68 6.43 4.29
CA VAL A 606 -17.36 6.86 2.92
C VAL A 606 -18.51 7.71 2.39
N PHE A 607 -18.15 8.88 1.87
CA PHE A 607 -19.04 9.78 1.13
C PHE A 607 -18.58 9.87 -0.32
N ASN A 608 -19.53 10.04 -1.24
CA ASN A 608 -19.20 10.49 -2.58
C ASN A 608 -19.10 12.01 -2.59
N VAL A 609 -17.89 12.54 -2.82
CA VAL A 609 -17.70 13.98 -3.09
C VAL A 609 -18.01 14.22 -4.56
N PRO A 610 -18.93 15.12 -4.91
CA PRO A 610 -19.40 15.27 -6.30
C PRO A 610 -18.28 15.52 -7.29
N ASN A 611 -17.30 16.37 -6.95
CA ASN A 611 -16.19 16.68 -7.84
C ASN A 611 -14.88 16.87 -7.09
N ALA A 612 -13.80 16.32 -7.68
CA ALA A 612 -12.43 16.59 -7.32
C ALA A 612 -11.57 16.67 -8.59
N ARG A 613 -10.35 17.14 -8.47
CA ARG A 613 -9.41 17.15 -9.59
C ARG A 613 -8.00 16.84 -9.14
N SER A 614 -7.22 16.26 -10.06
CA SER A 614 -5.77 16.21 -9.98
C SER A 614 -5.16 16.69 -11.30
N ARG A 615 -4.12 17.51 -11.24
CA ARG A 615 -3.37 17.94 -12.42
C ARG A 615 -1.90 18.09 -12.09
N GLY A 616 -1.05 17.88 -13.06
CA GLY A 616 0.37 17.94 -12.79
C GLY A 616 1.25 17.72 -14.01
N VAL A 617 2.54 17.65 -13.73
CA VAL A 617 3.61 17.35 -14.68
C VAL A 617 4.53 16.32 -14.05
N GLU A 618 4.89 15.31 -14.83
CA GLU A 618 5.87 14.28 -14.50
C GLU A 618 7.04 14.39 -15.46
N ALA A 619 8.27 14.29 -14.95
CA ALA A 619 9.47 14.33 -15.78
C ALA A 619 10.46 13.26 -15.29
N GLU A 620 11.05 12.54 -16.23
CA GLU A 620 12.06 11.52 -15.98
C GLU A 620 13.25 11.73 -16.91
N LEU A 621 14.43 11.82 -16.32
CA LEU A 621 15.70 11.94 -17.02
C LEU A 621 16.60 10.78 -16.59
N PHE A 622 17.13 10.07 -17.55
CA PHE A 622 18.20 9.11 -17.35
C PHE A 622 19.34 9.41 -18.31
N ALA A 623 20.57 9.45 -17.80
CA ALA A 623 21.74 9.75 -18.60
C ALA A 623 22.92 8.84 -18.25
N ARG A 624 23.55 8.27 -19.30
CA ARG A 624 24.80 7.51 -19.22
C ARG A 624 25.83 8.13 -20.16
N PRO A 625 26.41 9.29 -19.79
CA PRO A 625 27.32 10.02 -20.69
C PRO A 625 28.60 9.25 -21.03
N THR A 626 29.04 8.38 -20.11
CA THR A 626 30.16 7.45 -20.28
C THR A 626 29.78 6.07 -19.73
N SER A 627 30.55 5.05 -20.01
CA SER A 627 30.36 3.69 -19.45
C SER A 627 30.47 3.62 -17.92
N ASN A 628 31.02 4.66 -17.28
CA ASN A 628 31.28 4.69 -15.84
C ASN A 628 30.21 5.45 -15.04
N TRP A 629 29.47 6.37 -15.64
CA TRP A 629 28.56 7.28 -14.94
C TRP A 629 27.11 7.04 -15.34
N ASP A 630 26.26 6.89 -14.34
CA ASP A 630 24.81 6.85 -14.47
C ASP A 630 24.18 7.99 -13.67
N PHE A 631 23.23 8.70 -14.26
CA PHE A 631 22.46 9.76 -13.63
C PHE A 631 20.99 9.49 -13.83
N GLY A 632 20.22 9.55 -12.75
CA GLY A 632 18.77 9.45 -12.78
C GLY A 632 18.15 10.67 -12.10
N LEU A 633 17.06 11.19 -12.65
CA LEU A 633 16.21 12.19 -12.01
C LEU A 633 14.76 11.92 -12.40
N SER A 634 13.91 11.77 -11.43
CA SER A 634 12.46 11.70 -11.63
C SER A 634 11.79 12.69 -10.70
N ALA A 635 10.84 13.46 -11.23
CA ALA A 635 10.13 14.48 -10.46
C ALA A 635 8.68 14.56 -10.90
N THR A 636 7.77 14.77 -9.94
CA THR A 636 6.35 15.00 -10.19
C THR A 636 5.87 16.20 -9.38
N TRP A 637 5.20 17.13 -10.06
CA TRP A 637 4.45 18.19 -9.44
C TRP A 637 2.95 17.94 -9.61
N VAL A 638 2.18 17.99 -8.49
CA VAL A 638 0.73 17.66 -8.45
C VAL A 638 -0.05 18.72 -7.69
N ASP A 639 -1.17 19.18 -8.25
CA ASP A 639 -2.21 19.95 -7.57
C ASP A 639 -3.51 19.12 -7.55
N ALA A 640 -3.69 18.33 -6.48
CA ALA A 640 -4.84 17.46 -6.26
C ALA A 640 -5.73 18.01 -5.12
N LYS A 641 -7.02 18.28 -5.40
CA LYS A 641 -7.94 18.86 -4.42
C LYS A 641 -9.40 18.60 -4.72
N LEU A 642 -10.24 18.76 -3.69
CA LEU A 642 -11.69 18.81 -3.83
C LEU A 642 -12.09 20.09 -4.61
N THR A 643 -13.11 19.97 -5.45
CA THR A 643 -13.72 21.10 -6.20
C THR A 643 -15.22 21.20 -5.90
N SER A 644 -15.68 20.55 -4.83
CA SER A 644 -17.02 20.66 -4.26
C SER A 644 -16.95 20.25 -2.79
N SER A 645 -17.93 20.73 -2.01
CA SER A 645 -18.09 20.38 -0.60
C SER A 645 -19.21 19.36 -0.40
N VAL A 646 -19.07 18.54 0.66
CA VAL A 646 -20.17 17.72 1.19
C VAL A 646 -20.72 18.40 2.43
N THR A 647 -22.02 18.69 2.44
CA THR A 647 -22.70 19.38 3.54
C THR A 647 -23.84 18.54 4.09
N SER A 648 -24.16 18.74 5.37
CA SER A 648 -25.32 18.17 6.04
C SER A 648 -26.09 19.28 6.76
N THR A 649 -27.40 19.11 6.89
CA THR A 649 -28.27 20.01 7.62
C THR A 649 -28.91 19.26 8.80
N PRO A 650 -28.13 19.01 9.89
CA PRO A 650 -28.58 18.19 11.02
C PRO A 650 -29.78 18.80 11.77
N THR A 651 -29.90 20.11 11.76
CA THR A 651 -31.03 20.86 12.33
C THR A 651 -31.47 21.92 11.33
N PRO A 652 -32.78 22.28 11.26
CA PRO A 652 -33.24 23.31 10.35
C PRO A 652 -32.45 24.62 10.51
N GLY A 653 -31.95 25.13 9.40
CA GLY A 653 -31.18 26.38 9.37
C GLY A 653 -29.69 26.27 9.72
N THR A 654 -29.16 25.06 10.04
CA THR A 654 -27.73 24.85 10.35
C THR A 654 -27.12 23.96 9.29
N THR A 655 -26.23 24.48 8.47
CA THR A 655 -25.45 23.70 7.50
C THR A 655 -24.03 23.51 8.04
N VAL A 656 -23.54 22.25 8.04
CA VAL A 656 -22.18 21.88 8.46
C VAL A 656 -21.44 21.20 7.33
N ILE A 657 -20.12 21.41 7.26
CA ILE A 657 -19.23 20.64 6.40
C ILE A 657 -19.02 19.27 7.03
N VAL A 658 -19.20 18.21 6.24
CA VAL A 658 -19.03 16.83 6.71
C VAL A 658 -17.56 16.46 6.69
N GLY A 659 -16.98 16.12 7.84
CA GLY A 659 -15.67 15.47 7.96
C GLY A 659 -14.53 16.14 7.17
N GLY A 660 -14.53 17.49 7.07
CA GLY A 660 -13.51 18.21 6.30
C GLY A 660 -13.63 18.11 4.78
N LEU A 661 -14.73 17.55 4.24
CA LEU A 661 -14.97 17.45 2.79
C LEU A 661 -15.40 18.82 2.22
N GLN A 662 -14.45 19.74 2.14
CA GLN A 662 -14.65 21.13 1.75
C GLN A 662 -13.95 21.44 0.42
N ASP A 663 -14.61 22.21 -0.43
CA ASP A 663 -14.03 22.75 -1.67
C ASP A 663 -12.71 23.48 -1.37
N GLY A 664 -11.68 23.17 -2.14
CA GLY A 664 -10.34 23.70 -2.00
C GLY A 664 -9.40 22.85 -1.15
N ASN A 665 -9.89 21.95 -0.26
CA ASN A 665 -9.04 21.07 0.52
C ASN A 665 -8.26 20.10 -0.37
N ARG A 666 -7.00 19.86 -0.02
CA ARG A 666 -6.11 18.95 -0.75
C ARG A 666 -6.58 17.50 -0.59
N LEU A 667 -6.38 16.71 -1.63
CA LEU A 667 -6.52 15.26 -1.46
C LEU A 667 -5.41 14.77 -0.51
N PRO A 668 -5.75 13.88 0.45
CA PRO A 668 -4.79 13.32 1.38
C PRO A 668 -3.68 12.51 0.68
N THR A 669 -2.52 12.37 1.33
CA THR A 669 -1.38 11.59 0.81
C THR A 669 -0.90 12.08 -0.56
N ALA A 670 -1.17 13.36 -0.88
CA ALA A 670 -0.84 14.01 -2.15
C ALA A 670 0.19 15.13 -1.93
N PRO A 671 1.50 14.84 -1.84
CA PRO A 671 2.53 15.87 -1.81
C PRO A 671 2.53 16.64 -3.12
N ARG A 672 2.69 17.98 -3.05
CA ARG A 672 2.73 18.83 -4.26
C ARG A 672 3.96 18.59 -5.12
N LEU A 673 5.06 18.20 -4.51
CA LEU A 673 6.31 17.89 -5.20
C LEU A 673 6.89 16.61 -4.61
N GLN A 674 7.27 15.71 -5.48
CA GLN A 674 8.07 14.55 -5.16
C GLN A 674 9.21 14.47 -6.19
N ALA A 675 10.42 14.21 -5.74
CA ALA A 675 11.57 14.09 -6.61
C ALA A 675 12.56 13.05 -6.07
N VAL A 676 13.18 12.32 -6.97
CA VAL A 676 14.27 11.41 -6.67
C VAL A 676 15.41 11.64 -7.66
N GLY A 677 16.63 11.79 -7.13
CA GLY A 677 17.85 11.87 -7.92
C GLY A 677 18.80 10.75 -7.55
N SER A 678 19.47 10.18 -8.53
CA SER A 678 20.52 9.17 -8.33
C SER A 678 21.77 9.47 -9.14
N ILE A 679 22.92 9.14 -8.56
CA ILE A 679 24.23 9.21 -9.22
C ILE A 679 24.93 7.89 -8.97
N GLY A 680 25.24 7.17 -10.04
CA GLY A 680 26.00 5.94 -10.03
C GLY A 680 27.38 6.15 -10.67
N TYR A 681 28.39 5.47 -10.11
CA TYR A 681 29.73 5.42 -10.69
C TYR A 681 30.28 4.01 -10.60
N THR A 682 30.73 3.47 -11.74
CA THR A 682 31.35 2.15 -11.82
C THR A 682 32.73 2.28 -12.44
N LYS A 683 33.77 1.76 -11.77
CA LYS A 683 35.16 1.79 -12.21
C LYS A 683 35.69 0.37 -12.37
N PRO A 684 35.95 -0.10 -13.59
CA PRO A 684 36.68 -1.34 -13.80
C PRO A 684 38.08 -1.27 -13.17
N LEU A 685 38.47 -2.28 -12.42
CA LEU A 685 39.79 -2.40 -11.81
C LEU A 685 40.67 -3.36 -12.61
N PRO A 686 42.02 -3.20 -12.58
CA PRO A 686 42.94 -4.13 -13.24
C PRO A 686 42.84 -5.56 -12.78
N SER A 687 42.24 -5.82 -11.60
CA SER A 687 41.99 -7.12 -11.02
C SER A 687 40.83 -7.90 -11.68
N GLY A 688 40.14 -7.34 -12.65
CA GLY A 688 38.94 -7.93 -13.25
C GLY A 688 37.67 -7.77 -12.41
N HIS A 689 37.67 -6.84 -11.44
CA HIS A 689 36.52 -6.50 -10.63
C HIS A 689 36.08 -5.08 -10.90
N ASP A 690 34.83 -4.75 -10.63
CA ASP A 690 34.31 -3.40 -10.69
C ASP A 690 34.14 -2.82 -9.29
N LEU A 691 34.70 -1.63 -9.05
CA LEU A 691 34.34 -0.80 -7.91
C LEU A 691 33.13 0.03 -8.30
N PHE A 692 32.05 -0.04 -7.55
CA PHE A 692 30.86 0.74 -7.81
C PHE A 692 30.39 1.54 -6.60
N GLY A 693 29.67 2.62 -6.87
CA GLY A 693 29.00 3.42 -5.85
C GLY A 693 27.75 4.05 -6.42
N VAL A 694 26.68 4.07 -5.63
CA VAL A 694 25.42 4.72 -5.97
C VAL A 694 25.00 5.59 -4.80
N PHE A 695 24.62 6.83 -5.09
CA PHE A 695 24.03 7.76 -4.15
C PHE A 695 22.65 8.16 -4.64
N THR A 696 21.63 8.05 -3.78
CA THR A 696 20.24 8.40 -4.10
C THR A 696 19.72 9.40 -3.08
N VAL A 697 19.01 10.42 -3.55
CA VAL A 697 18.32 11.42 -2.73
C VAL A 697 16.83 11.41 -3.10
N GLN A 698 15.97 11.34 -2.10
CA GLN A 698 14.52 11.30 -2.24
C GLN A 698 13.92 12.49 -1.49
N TYR A 699 13.12 13.30 -2.14
CA TYR A 699 12.38 14.40 -1.55
C TYR A 699 10.88 14.15 -1.68
N VAL A 700 10.15 14.25 -0.58
CA VAL A 700 8.69 14.17 -0.53
C VAL A 700 8.17 15.45 0.13
N GLY A 701 7.31 16.17 -0.58
CA GLY A 701 6.68 17.40 -0.11
C GLY A 701 5.65 17.16 1.00
N SER A 702 5.22 18.23 1.66
CA SER A 702 4.21 18.15 2.72
C SER A 702 2.85 17.67 2.20
N SER A 703 2.14 16.91 3.04
CA SER A 703 0.81 16.37 2.74
C SER A 703 -0.08 16.34 3.98
N PHE A 704 -1.30 15.80 3.86
CA PHE A 704 -2.20 15.51 4.96
C PHE A 704 -2.61 14.03 4.90
N SER A 705 -2.97 13.44 6.04
CA SER A 705 -3.45 12.05 6.09
C SER A 705 -4.94 11.94 5.78
N GLN A 706 -5.73 12.95 6.13
CA GLN A 706 -7.19 12.97 6.03
C GLN A 706 -7.68 14.35 5.59
N PHE A 707 -8.90 14.41 5.01
CA PHE A 707 -9.55 15.67 4.62
C PHE A 707 -9.79 16.60 5.81
N GLU A 708 -10.16 16.05 6.95
CA GLU A 708 -10.43 16.81 8.17
C GLU A 708 -9.20 17.44 8.81
N ASN A 709 -7.97 17.03 8.41
CA ASN A 709 -6.73 17.58 8.94
C ASN A 709 -6.55 19.07 8.58
N GLU A 710 -7.21 19.55 7.54
CA GLU A 710 -7.22 20.97 7.14
C GLU A 710 -8.33 21.78 7.83
N ALA A 711 -9.19 21.13 8.64
CA ALA A 711 -10.24 21.84 9.36
C ALA A 711 -9.65 22.76 10.44
N PRO A 712 -10.27 23.93 10.69
CA PRO A 712 -9.86 24.82 11.77
C PRO A 712 -9.77 24.07 13.10
N ASP A 713 -8.74 24.37 13.90
CA ASP A 713 -8.50 23.83 15.25
C ASP A 713 -8.35 22.29 15.31
N PHE A 714 -8.23 21.61 14.16
CA PHE A 714 -8.00 20.15 14.15
C PHE A 714 -6.73 19.77 14.94
N GLY A 715 -5.66 20.54 14.85
CA GLY A 715 -4.40 20.34 15.57
C GLY A 715 -4.47 20.62 17.09
N LEU A 716 -5.67 20.71 17.67
CA LEU A 716 -5.86 21.10 19.07
C LEU A 716 -6.67 20.04 19.84
N ILE A 717 -6.17 19.66 21.02
CA ILE A 717 -6.90 18.89 22.03
C ILE A 717 -7.04 19.77 23.24
N CYS A 718 -8.26 20.02 23.72
CA CYS A 718 -8.53 21.07 24.67
C CYS A 718 -9.52 20.61 25.75
N GLY A 719 -9.26 21.05 27.02
CA GLY A 719 -10.10 20.79 28.19
C GLY A 719 -10.64 22.07 28.81
N GLY A 720 -11.89 22.03 29.31
CA GLY A 720 -12.52 23.15 30.02
C GLY A 720 -13.33 24.11 29.14
N ALA A 721 -13.72 25.23 29.75
CA ALA A 721 -14.50 26.27 29.05
C ALA A 721 -13.61 27.11 28.12
N GLY A 722 -14.12 27.43 26.92
CA GLY A 722 -13.39 28.23 25.94
C GLY A 722 -12.64 27.43 24.87
N CYS A 723 -12.81 26.12 24.81
CA CYS A 723 -12.28 25.31 23.74
C CYS A 723 -12.95 25.62 22.41
N PRO A 724 -12.19 25.81 21.30
CA PRO A 724 -12.74 25.95 19.95
C PRO A 724 -13.57 24.75 19.52
N ALA A 725 -14.55 24.98 18.67
CA ALA A 725 -15.47 23.94 18.21
C ALA A 725 -14.76 22.81 17.40
N GLY A 726 -13.64 23.12 16.70
CA GLY A 726 -12.86 22.17 15.93
C GLY A 726 -11.84 21.36 16.77
N ALA A 727 -11.62 21.73 18.02
CA ALA A 727 -10.69 21.04 18.92
C ALA A 727 -11.27 19.71 19.39
N ALA A 728 -10.39 18.70 19.57
CA ALA A 728 -10.76 17.49 20.27
C ALA A 728 -10.88 17.72 21.78
N ARG A 729 -11.70 16.89 22.44
CA ARG A 729 -11.86 16.97 23.87
C ARG A 729 -10.68 16.32 24.59
N LEU A 730 -10.03 17.06 25.49
CA LEU A 730 -9.09 16.52 26.47
C LEU A 730 -9.86 15.81 27.58
N ILE A 731 -9.57 14.53 27.81
CA ILE A 731 -10.24 13.71 28.81
C ILE A 731 -9.48 13.84 30.14
N PRO A 732 -10.13 14.29 31.27
CA PRO A 732 -9.47 14.49 32.55
C PRO A 732 -9.27 13.17 33.31
N PHE A 733 -8.66 12.22 32.68
CA PHE A 733 -8.40 10.93 33.29
C PHE A 733 -7.18 11.01 34.21
N GLY A 734 -7.35 10.71 35.50
CA GLY A 734 -6.29 10.76 36.49
C GLY A 734 -6.18 12.10 37.27
N GLY A 735 -7.19 12.95 37.21
CA GLY A 735 -7.31 14.16 38.04
C GLY A 735 -7.25 15.48 37.28
N PRO A 736 -7.06 16.59 37.96
CA PRO A 736 -6.99 17.90 37.32
C PRO A 736 -5.88 17.99 36.31
N TYR A 737 -6.12 18.73 35.23
CA TYR A 737 -5.12 18.98 34.21
C TYR A 737 -3.95 19.82 34.73
N THR A 738 -2.74 19.45 34.33
CA THR A 738 -1.54 20.30 34.45
C THR A 738 -1.44 21.28 33.28
N GLN A 739 -2.07 20.94 32.15
CA GLN A 739 -2.24 21.78 30.98
C GLN A 739 -3.66 21.59 30.42
N ASN A 740 -4.30 22.70 30.04
CA ASN A 740 -5.65 22.66 29.48
C ASN A 740 -5.70 22.48 27.98
N GLN A 741 -4.54 22.42 27.33
CA GLN A 741 -4.45 22.40 25.86
C GLN A 741 -3.17 21.68 25.40
N ILE A 742 -3.33 20.85 24.36
CA ILE A 742 -2.26 20.20 23.64
C ILE A 742 -2.40 20.59 22.19
N ALA A 743 -1.35 21.14 21.61
CA ALA A 743 -1.31 21.46 20.18
C ALA A 743 -0.36 20.52 19.43
N PHE A 744 -0.76 20.11 18.22
CA PHE A 744 0.08 19.34 17.32
C PHE A 744 -0.13 19.82 15.88
N ASN A 745 0.85 19.54 15.01
CA ASN A 745 0.71 19.89 13.59
C ASN A 745 0.01 18.73 12.84
N PRO A 746 -1.21 18.91 12.32
CA PRO A 746 -1.90 17.89 11.54
C PRO A 746 -1.34 17.71 10.10
N GLN A 747 -0.56 18.69 9.62
CA GLN A 747 0.16 18.57 8.36
C GLN A 747 1.41 17.71 8.57
N LEU A 748 1.59 16.74 7.67
CA LEU A 748 2.82 15.98 7.56
C LEU A 748 3.87 16.85 6.87
N PRO A 749 5.01 17.16 7.53
CA PRO A 749 6.06 17.99 6.93
C PRO A 749 6.69 17.32 5.71
N SER A 750 7.32 18.12 4.86
CA SER A 750 8.22 17.58 3.84
C SER A 750 9.46 16.97 4.47
N TYR A 751 10.02 15.96 3.83
CA TYR A 751 11.25 15.30 4.28
C TYR A 751 12.16 14.92 3.12
N THR A 752 13.43 14.66 3.43
CA THR A 752 14.44 14.24 2.47
C THR A 752 15.22 13.07 3.04
N LEU A 753 15.32 11.99 2.27
CA LEU A 753 16.13 10.83 2.62
C LEU A 753 17.31 10.72 1.66
N GLY A 754 18.47 10.26 2.15
CA GLY A 754 19.65 9.98 1.34
C GLY A 754 20.14 8.56 1.62
N ASN A 755 20.45 7.84 0.54
CA ASN A 755 20.96 6.47 0.61
C ASN A 755 22.27 6.39 -0.18
N ILE A 756 23.24 5.65 0.35
CA ILE A 756 24.50 5.37 -0.31
C ILE A 756 24.79 3.88 -0.27
N ARG A 757 25.25 3.34 -1.40
CA ARG A 757 25.74 1.96 -1.53
C ARG A 757 27.08 1.98 -2.24
N LEU A 758 28.07 1.31 -1.67
CA LEU A 758 29.45 1.22 -2.19
C LEU A 758 29.87 -0.23 -2.16
N GLY A 759 30.49 -0.72 -3.22
CA GLY A 759 30.89 -2.12 -3.24
C GLY A 759 31.87 -2.51 -4.34
N LEU A 760 32.22 -3.76 -4.31
CA LEU A 760 32.99 -4.45 -5.34
C LEU A 760 32.10 -5.53 -5.96
N LYS A 761 32.12 -5.65 -7.28
CA LYS A 761 31.42 -6.72 -7.99
C LYS A 761 32.32 -7.39 -9.05
N SER A 762 32.03 -8.65 -9.33
CA SER A 762 32.55 -9.42 -10.45
C SER A 762 31.38 -10.11 -11.14
N ASP A 763 31.65 -10.90 -12.18
CA ASP A 763 30.60 -11.67 -12.89
C ASP A 763 29.83 -12.63 -11.95
N ARG A 764 30.42 -13.05 -10.84
CA ARG A 764 29.85 -14.08 -9.96
C ARG A 764 29.53 -13.62 -8.54
N TRP A 765 30.10 -12.52 -8.08
CA TRP A 765 29.86 -12.06 -6.72
C TRP A 765 29.81 -10.54 -6.61
N GLU A 766 29.10 -10.08 -5.62
CA GLU A 766 29.01 -8.69 -5.20
C GLU A 766 29.15 -8.63 -3.68
N LEU A 767 29.96 -7.68 -3.20
CA LEU A 767 30.04 -7.31 -1.79
C LEU A 767 29.86 -5.80 -1.69
N ALA A 768 28.84 -5.36 -0.97
CA ALA A 768 28.50 -3.95 -0.85
C ALA A 768 28.15 -3.56 0.58
N GLY A 769 28.66 -2.44 1.05
CA GLY A 769 28.20 -1.74 2.23
C GLY A 769 27.15 -0.67 1.84
N PHE A 770 26.20 -0.42 2.71
CA PHE A 770 25.19 0.61 2.49
C PHE A 770 24.85 1.40 3.75
N VAL A 771 24.36 2.61 3.55
CA VAL A 771 23.73 3.46 4.57
C VAL A 771 22.45 4.00 3.98
N ASN A 772 21.31 3.56 4.50
CA ASN A 772 20.01 4.11 4.17
C ASN A 772 19.62 5.17 5.20
N ASN A 773 18.86 6.19 4.79
CA ASN A 773 18.52 7.34 5.62
C ASN A 773 19.77 7.95 6.30
N MET A 774 20.77 8.31 5.52
CA MET A 774 22.08 8.73 6.03
C MET A 774 22.04 9.95 6.96
N TRP A 775 20.98 10.75 6.91
CA TRP A 775 20.79 11.92 7.78
C TRP A 775 20.06 11.61 9.07
N ASP A 776 19.59 10.37 9.27
CA ASP A 776 18.75 9.93 10.39
C ASP A 776 17.46 10.74 10.53
N GLU A 777 16.86 11.08 9.37
CA GLU A 777 15.60 11.82 9.30
C GLU A 777 14.47 11.00 9.90
N THR A 778 13.67 11.62 10.76
CA THR A 778 12.44 11.04 11.32
C THR A 778 11.24 11.67 10.61
N ALA A 779 10.86 11.11 9.48
CA ALA A 779 9.73 11.57 8.69
C ALA A 779 8.39 11.17 9.33
N ARG A 780 7.42 12.05 9.28
CA ARG A 780 6.04 11.76 9.67
C ARG A 780 5.27 11.28 8.43
N LEU A 781 4.99 9.98 8.37
CA LEU A 781 4.41 9.33 7.18
C LEU A 781 2.89 9.34 7.19
N ALA A 782 2.29 9.19 8.37
CA ALA A 782 0.85 9.23 8.55
C ALA A 782 0.50 9.69 9.98
N LEU A 783 -0.62 10.41 10.10
CA LEU A 783 -1.19 10.74 11.40
C LEU A 783 -2.07 9.57 11.87
N ASP A 784 -1.77 9.02 13.04
CA ASP A 784 -2.53 7.94 13.67
C ASP A 784 -3.21 8.46 14.94
N TYR A 785 -4.54 8.38 15.00
CA TYR A 785 -5.30 8.86 16.15
C TYR A 785 -6.54 7.99 16.41
N GLU A 786 -6.94 7.98 17.66
CA GLU A 786 -8.08 7.21 18.12
C GLU A 786 -9.17 8.11 18.70
N ARG A 787 -10.43 7.73 18.44
CA ARG A 787 -11.62 8.40 18.96
C ARG A 787 -11.65 9.91 18.70
N GLY A 788 -11.45 10.32 17.44
CA GLY A 788 -11.43 11.73 17.08
C GLY A 788 -10.35 12.52 17.81
N ARG A 789 -9.18 11.92 18.05
CA ARG A 789 -8.01 12.49 18.77
C ARG A 789 -8.15 12.54 20.31
N SER A 790 -9.31 12.21 20.88
CA SER A 790 -9.53 12.32 22.33
C SER A 790 -8.85 11.21 23.14
N ALA A 791 -8.59 10.05 22.55
CA ALA A 791 -7.95 8.92 23.22
C ALA A 791 -6.43 8.87 22.98
N ARG A 792 -5.99 9.10 21.75
CA ARG A 792 -4.58 9.06 21.36
C ARG A 792 -4.33 9.88 20.11
N VAL A 793 -3.14 10.45 19.99
CA VAL A 793 -2.56 11.05 18.77
C VAL A 793 -1.09 10.67 18.67
N GLY A 794 -0.69 10.15 17.53
CA GLY A 794 0.68 9.81 17.20
C GLY A 794 0.95 9.94 15.70
N TYR A 795 2.18 9.67 15.28
CA TYR A 795 2.59 9.60 13.89
C TYR A 795 3.25 8.27 13.61
N LEU A 796 3.01 7.71 12.44
CA LEU A 796 3.85 6.66 11.87
C LEU A 796 5.10 7.29 11.26
N THR A 797 6.24 6.62 11.41
CA THR A 797 7.54 7.14 11.01
C THR A 797 8.33 6.10 10.19
N ASN A 798 9.33 6.58 9.46
CA ASN A 798 10.22 5.74 8.67
C ASN A 798 11.30 5.06 9.53
N MET A 799 11.98 4.06 8.94
CA MET A 799 13.20 3.47 9.48
C MET A 799 14.26 4.56 9.75
N PRO A 800 14.92 4.57 10.92
CA PRO A 800 16.05 5.44 11.18
C PRO A 800 17.23 5.12 10.25
N ARG A 801 18.38 5.76 10.46
CA ARG A 801 19.60 5.39 9.72
C ARG A 801 19.87 3.90 9.87
N LEU A 802 19.92 3.20 8.73
CA LEU A 802 20.25 1.78 8.66
C LEU A 802 21.60 1.61 8.01
N VAL A 803 22.51 0.90 8.68
CA VAL A 803 23.86 0.60 8.18
C VAL A 803 23.98 -0.90 8.00
N GLY A 804 24.43 -1.34 6.83
CA GLY A 804 24.52 -2.77 6.57
C GLY A 804 25.52 -3.16 5.49
N VAL A 805 25.64 -4.47 5.31
CA VAL A 805 26.49 -5.11 4.31
C VAL A 805 25.70 -6.21 3.63
N THR A 806 25.79 -6.27 2.30
CA THR A 806 25.19 -7.33 1.48
C THR A 806 26.29 -8.08 0.75
N ALA A 807 26.24 -9.40 0.78
CA ALA A 807 27.06 -10.28 -0.04
C ALA A 807 26.14 -11.11 -0.95
N ARG A 808 26.45 -11.16 -2.26
CA ARG A 808 25.70 -11.91 -3.28
C ARG A 808 26.64 -12.79 -4.06
N TYR A 809 26.21 -13.99 -4.39
CA TYR A 809 26.96 -14.93 -5.23
C TYR A 809 26.04 -15.58 -6.26
N THR A 810 26.52 -15.64 -7.52
CA THR A 810 25.81 -16.26 -8.66
C THR A 810 26.64 -17.42 -9.21
N PHE A 811 26.00 -18.58 -9.38
CA PHE A 811 26.63 -19.82 -9.87
C PHE A 811 26.41 -20.04 -11.35
#